data_a9c738cfceadbdb8ac01d583940b776d
#
_entry.id   a9c738cfceadbdb8ac01d583940b776d
#
_cell.length_a   1.000
_cell.length_b   1.000
_cell.length_c   1.000
_cell.angle_alpha   90.00
_cell.angle_beta   90.00
_cell.angle_gamma   90.00
#
_symmetry.space_group_name_H-M   'P 1'
#
loop_
_entity.id
_entity.type
_entity.pdbx_description
1 polymer ?
#
loop_
_entity_poly.entity_id
_entity_poly.type
_entity_poly.pdbx_seq_one_letter_code
_entity_poly.pdbx_strand_id
1 'polypeptide(L)'
;MLTIAYGEECEDIVGIEPRTSSFAACVAMLANPLIGVRPHVPSASPRTRRTQLLCAGVYAPGVGVSREIISLPAPAVLRLYDVDTGEPLEPSGDGPAVVLAMDQATVSSRELFQLRGVRYELTIDQFIDAPDDSAVSTRISLTRLGEPTGAHRLRLDYGVDGSAENEYLGTSDWLTARHYRFGQSVVDRTAFTLDVDAAEYRLRYDVRVEQSGSAASSVVCWRHGLQGCIASVTMDFNSVLQHRIATHWRVAIDGEHSMPDALSGDFDMTHIQSSHLCRWSKIWSEHDVTVQTAQRHIDLGIKYAMFQLLQHGVGVAPPERGTLSPARGLTSTYHSGATFFDTELHKCMFWIWNEPGVARALIDYRYHCLEQAREFARASGYEGARFPEAANDRGRENGPHYVLAYPEQDIRREWSVHEVLHISADVCYAVNKYWKVTGDDAFMISRGFEMLLECARFAASVFKWSESRQAYVVESVMGPDEYHYHVDNSFFTNYMLRWCLRSALSLCDRPGFPGLPEAQSRRWQSIADNVFLPWITVGGVVIPEEFEGYAALPDTQLRSDKKRGPQFADEAERESAENLQNFASQVVKQADIVLLMSMFPEDFSTDVKRAAFQYYEPRTVHESSLSYGPHAVVAAHLGKTSISADFIARASRYNLDFTPLDDYSNGLHLSAYAGAWQGLVEGLAGLDLIADQLAFRPRLPADWDAYHFTLEFRGRRLRISVIGDDELEIREGGRQLPTERGQDGYICLKEGHR
;
A
#
# COMPACT_ATOMS: atom_id res chain seq x y z
N MET A 1 22.26 6.30 7.47
CA MET A 1 21.33 7.45 7.49
C MET A 1 20.46 7.39 6.25
N LEU A 2 19.17 7.58 6.38
CA LEU A 2 18.22 7.66 5.26
C LEU A 2 17.72 9.11 5.14
N THR A 3 17.80 9.67 3.95
CA THR A 3 17.21 10.96 3.59
C THR A 3 16.11 10.75 2.57
N ILE A 4 14.92 11.31 2.79
CA ILE A 4 13.89 11.44 1.75
C ILE A 4 13.99 12.84 1.15
N ALA A 5 13.89 12.95 -0.16
CA ALA A 5 14.04 14.22 -0.88
C ALA A 5 12.98 14.38 -1.99
N TYR A 6 12.55 15.63 -2.21
CA TYR A 6 11.70 16.03 -3.32
C TYR A 6 12.17 17.41 -3.81
N GLY A 7 12.79 17.47 -4.98
CA GLY A 7 13.45 18.67 -5.47
C GLY A 7 14.58 19.13 -4.55
N GLU A 8 14.50 20.36 -4.07
CA GLU A 8 15.49 20.93 -3.14
C GLU A 8 15.15 20.65 -1.65
N GLU A 9 13.96 20.14 -1.36
CA GLU A 9 13.55 19.84 0.01
C GLU A 9 14.00 18.43 0.41
N CYS A 10 14.51 18.29 1.63
CA CYS A 10 14.92 17.01 2.16
C CYS A 10 14.73 16.92 3.68
N GLU A 11 14.59 15.70 4.17
CA GLU A 11 14.49 15.36 5.59
C GLU A 11 15.29 14.09 5.88
N ASP A 12 16.13 14.13 6.89
CA ASP A 12 16.83 12.96 7.40
C ASP A 12 15.92 12.17 8.34
N ILE A 13 15.63 10.93 7.95
CA ILE A 13 14.84 10.02 8.78
C ILE A 13 15.79 9.29 9.72
N VAL A 14 15.62 9.55 11.00
CA VAL A 14 16.45 8.95 12.05
C VAL A 14 15.88 7.59 12.44
N GLY A 15 16.48 6.52 11.93
CA GLY A 15 16.17 5.15 12.37
C GLY A 15 16.80 4.85 13.75
N ILE A 16 16.16 3.99 14.54
CA ILE A 16 16.70 3.53 15.81
C ILE A 16 17.77 2.46 15.54
N GLU A 17 18.99 2.64 16.07
CA GLU A 17 20.06 1.66 15.98
C GLU A 17 19.66 0.28 16.55
N PRO A 18 20.14 -0.83 15.98
CA PRO A 18 21.11 -1.11 14.90
C PRO A 18 20.43 -1.49 13.56
N ARG A 19 19.24 -1.01 13.30
CA ARG A 19 18.33 -1.47 12.24
C ARG A 19 18.36 -0.59 10.99
N THR A 20 19.25 0.37 10.95
CA THR A 20 19.29 1.47 9.96
C THR A 20 19.35 1.01 8.50
N SER A 21 20.08 -0.06 8.17
CA SER A 21 20.20 -0.50 6.79
C SER A 21 18.94 -1.24 6.27
N SER A 22 18.36 -2.12 7.09
CA SER A 22 17.12 -2.83 6.74
C SER A 22 15.93 -1.88 6.66
N PHE A 23 15.85 -0.94 7.60
CA PHE A 23 14.87 0.13 7.60
C PHE A 23 14.98 1.00 6.35
N ALA A 24 16.17 1.53 6.06
CA ALA A 24 16.40 2.35 4.87
C ALA A 24 16.02 1.61 3.58
N ALA A 25 16.36 0.32 3.46
CA ALA A 25 16.01 -0.49 2.31
C ALA A 25 14.49 -0.70 2.18
N CYS A 26 13.76 -0.85 3.29
CA CYS A 26 12.31 -0.99 3.27
C CYS A 26 11.61 0.32 2.88
N VAL A 27 11.97 1.42 3.54
CA VAL A 27 11.34 2.73 3.30
C VAL A 27 11.68 3.30 1.93
N ALA A 28 12.87 2.98 1.40
CA ALA A 28 13.31 3.39 0.07
C ALA A 28 12.91 2.40 -1.05
N MET A 29 11.93 1.51 -0.82
CA MET A 29 11.45 0.57 -1.83
C MET A 29 11.10 1.28 -3.13
N LEU A 30 11.52 0.67 -4.24
CA LEU A 30 11.16 1.06 -5.58
C LEU A 30 10.16 0.06 -6.16
N ALA A 31 9.14 0.55 -6.84
CA ALA A 31 8.15 -0.28 -7.51
C ALA A 31 7.65 0.33 -8.81
N ASN A 32 7.03 -0.50 -9.63
CA ASN A 32 6.05 -0.14 -10.63
C ASN A 32 4.90 -1.18 -10.55
N PRO A 33 3.86 -1.10 -11.37
CA PRO A 33 2.77 -2.08 -11.32
C PRO A 33 3.17 -3.54 -11.60
N LEU A 34 4.35 -3.79 -12.16
CA LEU A 34 4.83 -5.13 -12.53
C LEU A 34 5.80 -5.74 -11.52
N ILE A 35 6.69 -4.92 -10.96
CA ILE A 35 7.74 -5.37 -10.04
C ILE A 35 7.91 -4.42 -8.85
N GLY A 36 8.34 -4.98 -7.72
CA GLY A 36 8.82 -4.24 -6.56
C GLY A 36 10.20 -4.72 -6.16
N VAL A 37 11.10 -3.79 -5.87
CA VAL A 37 12.50 -4.10 -5.54
C VAL A 37 12.90 -3.40 -4.27
N ARG A 38 13.42 -4.17 -3.32
CA ARG A 38 14.11 -3.61 -2.16
C ARG A 38 15.50 -3.18 -2.61
N PRO A 39 15.83 -1.89 -2.58
CA PRO A 39 17.11 -1.41 -3.08
C PRO A 39 18.27 -1.98 -2.27
N HIS A 40 19.40 -2.16 -2.94
CA HIS A 40 20.61 -2.59 -2.27
C HIS A 40 21.17 -1.45 -1.41
N VAL A 41 21.29 -1.71 -0.11
CA VAL A 41 21.99 -0.84 0.82
C VAL A 41 23.29 -1.55 1.21
N PRO A 42 24.46 -0.98 0.88
CA PRO A 42 25.75 -1.53 1.27
C PRO A 42 25.85 -1.74 2.79
N SER A 43 26.84 -2.48 3.27
CA SER A 43 27.10 -2.82 4.68
C SER A 43 26.04 -3.64 5.43
N ALA A 44 24.91 -3.94 4.85
CA ALA A 44 24.03 -4.94 5.42
C ALA A 44 24.76 -6.31 5.50
N SER A 45 24.82 -6.91 6.69
CA SER A 45 25.38 -8.26 6.84
C SER A 45 24.63 -9.22 5.92
N PRO A 46 25.24 -10.30 5.42
CA PRO A 46 24.52 -11.30 4.61
C PRO A 46 23.27 -11.86 5.29
N ARG A 47 23.22 -11.86 6.62
CA ARG A 47 22.05 -12.28 7.43
C ARG A 47 20.97 -11.21 7.55
N THR A 48 21.31 -9.94 7.34
CA THR A 48 20.39 -8.79 7.35
C THR A 48 20.11 -8.25 5.95
N ARG A 49 20.75 -8.81 4.91
CA ARG A 49 20.46 -8.52 3.51
C ARG A 49 19.17 -9.23 3.14
N ARG A 50 18.07 -8.55 3.29
CA ARG A 50 16.81 -8.99 2.74
C ARG A 50 16.63 -8.34 1.37
N THR A 51 17.48 -8.74 0.39
CA THR A 51 17.24 -8.40 -1.00
C THR A 51 15.93 -9.05 -1.43
N GLN A 52 15.06 -8.30 -2.06
CA GLN A 52 13.74 -8.78 -2.45
C GLN A 52 13.39 -8.21 -3.81
N LEU A 53 12.97 -9.08 -4.70
CA LEU A 53 12.27 -8.76 -5.92
C LEU A 53 10.92 -9.46 -5.87
N LEU A 54 9.84 -8.72 -6.02
CA LEU A 54 8.50 -9.25 -6.15
C LEU A 54 7.99 -8.95 -7.56
N CYS A 55 7.33 -9.93 -8.17
CA CYS A 55 6.64 -9.75 -9.45
C CYS A 55 5.14 -9.89 -9.23
N ALA A 56 4.37 -8.95 -9.77
CA ALA A 56 2.92 -9.03 -9.76
C ALA A 56 2.45 -10.33 -10.43
N GLY A 57 1.51 -11.03 -9.80
CA GLY A 57 0.96 -12.28 -10.35
C GLY A 57 1.80 -13.55 -10.13
N VAL A 58 2.99 -13.48 -9.52
CA VAL A 58 3.86 -14.64 -9.27
C VAL A 58 3.68 -15.17 -7.86
N TYR A 59 2.96 -16.30 -7.73
CA TYR A 59 2.55 -16.90 -6.46
C TYR A 59 2.92 -18.40 -6.40
N ALA A 60 3.17 -18.90 -5.20
CA ALA A 60 3.37 -20.31 -4.91
C ALA A 60 2.31 -20.83 -3.92
N PRO A 61 2.16 -22.16 -3.78
CA PRO A 61 1.53 -22.74 -2.61
C PRO A 61 2.24 -22.27 -1.34
N GLY A 62 1.48 -21.74 -0.38
CA GLY A 62 2.03 -21.14 0.82
C GLY A 62 2.19 -22.12 1.98
N VAL A 63 2.82 -21.66 3.06
CA VAL A 63 2.92 -22.37 4.33
C VAL A 63 1.95 -21.75 5.34
N GLY A 64 0.97 -22.54 5.79
CA GLY A 64 -0.10 -22.03 6.69
C GLY A 64 -1.18 -21.21 5.99
N VAL A 65 -0.99 -20.87 4.73
CA VAL A 65 -1.93 -20.17 3.84
C VAL A 65 -2.05 -20.94 2.52
N SER A 66 -3.08 -20.66 1.73
CA SER A 66 -3.27 -21.41 0.48
C SER A 66 -2.26 -21.04 -0.61
N ARG A 67 -1.93 -19.76 -0.72
CA ARG A 67 -0.97 -19.23 -1.70
C ARG A 67 -0.23 -18.03 -1.13
N GLU A 68 0.99 -17.79 -1.61
CA GLU A 68 1.79 -16.62 -1.21
C GLU A 68 2.56 -16.04 -2.40
N ILE A 69 2.73 -14.72 -2.41
CA ILE A 69 3.60 -14.03 -3.36
C ILE A 69 5.05 -14.44 -3.11
N ILE A 70 5.82 -14.64 -4.18
CA ILE A 70 7.16 -15.20 -4.07
C ILE A 70 8.21 -14.10 -3.98
N SER A 71 9.09 -14.21 -3.00
CA SER A 71 10.35 -13.45 -2.96
C SER A 71 11.35 -14.05 -3.93
N LEU A 72 11.70 -13.32 -4.98
CA LEU A 72 12.54 -13.73 -6.08
C LEU A 72 13.96 -13.19 -5.92
N PRO A 73 14.97 -13.82 -6.60
CA PRO A 73 16.33 -13.30 -6.64
C PRO A 73 16.39 -11.86 -7.15
N ALA A 74 17.08 -10.98 -6.44
CA ALA A 74 17.15 -9.55 -6.75
C ALA A 74 18.53 -9.14 -7.27
N PRO A 75 18.62 -8.09 -8.14
CA PRO A 75 19.89 -7.46 -8.48
C PRO A 75 20.55 -6.89 -7.23
N ALA A 76 21.80 -7.23 -6.97
CA ALA A 76 22.52 -6.76 -5.80
C ALA A 76 24.01 -6.53 -6.06
N VAL A 77 24.61 -5.59 -5.35
CA VAL A 77 26.04 -5.47 -5.17
C VAL A 77 26.44 -6.30 -3.96
N LEU A 78 27.24 -7.33 -4.16
CA LEU A 78 27.46 -8.31 -3.13
C LEU A 78 28.64 -7.97 -2.22
N ARG A 79 29.81 -7.59 -2.78
CA ARG A 79 30.98 -7.27 -1.96
C ARG A 79 32.15 -6.65 -2.74
N LEU A 80 32.96 -5.88 -2.00
CA LEU A 80 34.23 -5.32 -2.50
C LEU A 80 35.40 -6.05 -1.84
N TYR A 81 36.43 -6.38 -2.64
CA TYR A 81 37.62 -7.15 -2.19
C TYR A 81 38.91 -6.46 -2.57
N ASP A 82 39.94 -6.63 -1.73
CA ASP A 82 41.34 -6.42 -2.14
C ASP A 82 41.77 -7.60 -3.03
N VAL A 83 42.20 -7.31 -4.24
CA VAL A 83 42.63 -8.35 -5.22
C VAL A 83 43.91 -9.06 -4.77
N ASP A 84 44.82 -8.33 -4.06
CA ASP A 84 46.12 -8.87 -3.70
C ASP A 84 46.05 -9.85 -2.51
N THR A 85 45.13 -9.61 -1.58
CA THR A 85 44.96 -10.48 -0.41
C THR A 85 43.78 -11.44 -0.58
N GLY A 86 42.80 -11.10 -1.44
CA GLY A 86 41.55 -11.83 -1.57
C GLY A 86 40.54 -11.56 -0.47
N GLU A 87 40.87 -10.70 0.50
CA GLU A 87 40.03 -10.38 1.65
C GLU A 87 38.95 -9.35 1.29
N PRO A 88 37.74 -9.46 1.84
CA PRO A 88 36.72 -8.47 1.69
C PRO A 88 37.11 -7.16 2.39
N LEU A 89 36.77 -6.03 1.79
CA LEU A 89 36.87 -4.75 2.45
C LEU A 89 35.67 -4.54 3.35
N GLU A 90 35.93 -4.16 4.58
CA GLU A 90 34.89 -3.70 5.50
C GLU A 90 34.65 -2.19 5.30
N PRO A 91 33.41 -1.74 5.41
CA PRO A 91 33.06 -0.32 5.36
C PRO A 91 33.80 0.47 6.45
N SER A 92 34.16 1.70 6.10
CA SER A 92 34.82 2.65 7.01
C SER A 92 33.91 3.87 7.19
N GLY A 93 33.46 4.11 8.43
CA GLY A 93 32.60 5.27 8.75
C GLY A 93 31.30 4.88 9.45
N ASP A 94 30.37 5.84 9.55
CA ASP A 94 29.12 5.72 10.30
C ASP A 94 28.01 4.93 9.56
N GLY A 95 28.37 4.09 8.60
CA GLY A 95 27.46 3.31 7.77
C GLY A 95 27.02 4.05 6.48
N PRO A 96 26.17 3.42 5.66
CA PRO A 96 25.78 3.97 4.37
C PRO A 96 24.88 5.20 4.53
N ALA A 97 25.08 6.18 3.66
CA ALA A 97 24.11 7.23 3.41
C ALA A 97 23.17 6.76 2.28
N VAL A 98 21.86 6.80 2.50
CA VAL A 98 20.84 6.42 1.53
C VAL A 98 19.94 7.63 1.27
N VAL A 99 19.70 7.95 0.01
CA VAL A 99 18.82 9.05 -0.41
C VAL A 99 17.75 8.48 -1.33
N LEU A 100 16.49 8.66 -0.96
CA LEU A 100 15.33 8.45 -1.84
C LEU A 100 14.93 9.80 -2.44
N ALA A 101 15.21 10.02 -3.71
CA ALA A 101 14.77 11.18 -4.49
C ALA A 101 13.41 10.87 -5.13
N MET A 102 12.32 11.33 -4.49
CA MET A 102 10.94 10.96 -4.87
C MET A 102 10.52 11.60 -6.21
N ASP A 103 10.97 12.79 -6.50
CA ASP A 103 10.74 13.49 -7.78
C ASP A 103 11.39 12.78 -8.96
N GLN A 104 12.47 12.04 -8.70
CA GLN A 104 13.23 11.27 -9.67
C GLN A 104 12.97 9.77 -9.61
N ALA A 105 12.25 9.29 -8.59
CA ALA A 105 12.05 7.88 -8.26
C ALA A 105 13.37 7.08 -8.31
N THR A 106 14.39 7.62 -7.68
CA THR A 106 15.74 7.07 -7.66
C THR A 106 16.22 6.90 -6.22
N VAL A 107 16.84 5.77 -5.93
CA VAL A 107 17.53 5.53 -4.67
C VAL A 107 19.02 5.58 -4.90
N SER A 108 19.70 6.45 -4.19
CA SER A 108 21.16 6.56 -4.18
C SER A 108 21.69 6.08 -2.84
N SER A 109 22.64 5.16 -2.84
CA SER A 109 23.38 4.76 -1.64
C SER A 109 24.86 5.05 -1.78
N ARG A 110 25.49 5.48 -0.69
CA ARG A 110 26.89 5.86 -0.65
C ARG A 110 27.58 5.24 0.55
N GLU A 111 28.73 4.63 0.32
CA GLU A 111 29.53 4.00 1.38
C GLU A 111 31.02 4.22 1.18
N LEU A 112 31.77 4.34 2.29
CA LEU A 112 33.20 4.55 2.28
C LEU A 112 33.93 3.28 2.68
N PHE A 113 35.06 3.00 1.99
CA PHE A 113 35.97 1.90 2.27
C PHE A 113 37.38 2.43 2.40
N GLN A 114 38.24 1.69 3.09
CA GLN A 114 39.64 2.02 3.22
C GLN A 114 40.52 0.84 2.85
N LEU A 115 41.51 1.08 1.99
CA LEU A 115 42.54 0.10 1.64
C LEU A 115 43.91 0.77 1.70
N ARG A 116 44.83 0.24 2.54
CA ARG A 116 46.23 0.72 2.64
C ARG A 116 46.34 2.23 2.82
N GLY A 117 45.45 2.83 3.64
CA GLY A 117 45.43 4.26 3.92
C GLY A 117 44.74 5.15 2.88
N VAL A 118 44.30 4.58 1.76
CA VAL A 118 43.54 5.28 0.72
C VAL A 118 42.05 5.00 0.91
N ARG A 119 41.22 6.04 0.82
CA ARG A 119 39.76 5.93 0.90
C ARG A 119 39.15 5.74 -0.49
N TYR A 120 38.09 4.95 -0.53
CA TYR A 120 37.27 4.69 -1.70
C TYR A 120 35.82 4.95 -1.39
N GLU A 121 35.12 5.56 -2.31
CA GLU A 121 33.69 5.81 -2.22
C GLU A 121 32.96 4.94 -3.24
N LEU A 122 32.06 4.09 -2.74
CA LEU A 122 31.12 3.33 -3.55
C LEU A 122 29.78 4.06 -3.55
N THR A 123 29.29 4.42 -4.73
CA THR A 123 27.96 5.00 -4.93
C THR A 123 27.16 4.05 -5.82
N ILE A 124 25.90 3.79 -5.44
CA ILE A 124 24.97 2.94 -6.17
C ILE A 124 23.68 3.73 -6.36
N ASP A 125 23.31 4.02 -7.61
CA ASP A 125 22.05 4.64 -7.99
C ASP A 125 21.17 3.56 -8.62
N GLN A 126 19.94 3.39 -8.11
CA GLN A 126 18.98 2.42 -8.60
C GLN A 126 17.63 3.08 -8.92
N PHE A 127 17.00 2.64 -9.99
CA PHE A 127 15.64 3.00 -10.36
C PHE A 127 15.00 1.86 -11.16
N ILE A 128 13.67 1.81 -11.15
CA ILE A 128 12.89 0.94 -12.01
C ILE A 128 12.58 1.70 -13.27
N ASP A 129 12.86 1.08 -14.42
CA ASP A 129 12.71 1.72 -15.72
C ASP A 129 11.25 2.09 -16.03
N ALA A 130 11.00 2.40 -17.30
CA ALA A 130 9.66 2.75 -17.76
C ALA A 130 8.61 1.73 -17.26
N PRO A 131 7.36 2.16 -17.05
CA PRO A 131 6.36 1.39 -16.30
C PRO A 131 5.87 0.13 -17.00
N ASP A 132 6.06 0.07 -18.29
CA ASP A 132 5.77 -1.08 -19.13
C ASP A 132 6.93 -2.10 -19.16
N ASP A 133 8.02 -1.83 -18.40
CA ASP A 133 9.17 -2.72 -18.36
C ASP A 133 9.43 -3.25 -16.94
N SER A 134 9.55 -4.56 -16.82
CA SER A 134 9.94 -5.25 -15.59
C SER A 134 11.45 -5.16 -15.39
N ALA A 135 12.01 -3.97 -15.48
CA ALA A 135 13.44 -3.75 -15.50
C ALA A 135 13.92 -2.84 -14.37
N VAL A 136 15.06 -3.23 -13.79
CA VAL A 136 15.78 -2.47 -12.77
C VAL A 136 17.11 -2.01 -13.36
N SER A 137 17.33 -0.71 -13.34
CA SER A 137 18.60 -0.11 -13.76
C SER A 137 19.43 0.28 -12.55
N THR A 138 20.71 -0.06 -12.57
CA THR A 138 21.66 0.25 -11.49
C THR A 138 22.93 0.85 -12.08
N ARG A 139 23.32 2.00 -11.54
CA ARG A 139 24.64 2.61 -11.80
C ARG A 139 25.51 2.45 -10.56
N ILE A 140 26.68 1.84 -10.73
CA ILE A 140 27.66 1.64 -9.68
C ILE A 140 28.88 2.48 -10.02
N SER A 141 29.31 3.33 -9.09
CA SER A 141 30.52 4.16 -9.22
C SER A 141 31.44 3.86 -8.06
N LEU A 142 32.68 3.50 -8.34
CA LEU A 142 33.72 3.37 -7.32
C LEU A 142 34.79 4.42 -7.59
N THR A 143 34.98 5.32 -6.64
CA THR A 143 35.86 6.48 -6.77
C THR A 143 36.95 6.42 -5.71
N ARG A 144 38.21 6.59 -6.11
CA ARG A 144 39.34 6.73 -5.21
C ARG A 144 39.40 8.18 -4.68
N LEU A 145 39.46 8.32 -3.37
CA LEU A 145 39.57 9.60 -2.67
C LEU A 145 41.00 9.75 -2.10
N GLY A 146 41.93 10.26 -2.92
CA GLY A 146 43.33 10.50 -2.52
C GLY A 146 44.34 9.84 -3.44
N GLU A 147 45.63 10.15 -3.22
CA GLU A 147 46.73 9.60 -4.03
C GLU A 147 47.10 8.18 -3.55
N PRO A 148 47.38 7.26 -4.47
CA PRO A 148 47.76 5.89 -4.11
C PRO A 148 49.22 5.84 -3.62
N THR A 149 49.43 5.04 -2.60
CA THR A 149 50.77 4.74 -2.04
C THR A 149 51.31 3.39 -2.50
N GLY A 150 50.82 2.87 -3.63
CA GLY A 150 51.22 1.58 -4.21
C GLY A 150 50.19 1.09 -5.22
N ALA A 151 50.29 -0.17 -5.63
CA ALA A 151 49.29 -0.79 -6.50
C ALA A 151 47.98 -0.98 -5.77
N HIS A 152 46.90 -0.48 -6.32
CA HIS A 152 45.55 -0.59 -5.77
C HIS A 152 44.62 -1.23 -6.80
N ARG A 153 44.33 -2.52 -6.59
CA ARG A 153 43.37 -3.27 -7.40
C ARG A 153 42.25 -3.78 -6.51
N LEU A 154 41.03 -3.41 -6.88
CA LEU A 154 39.83 -3.84 -6.18
C LEU A 154 38.97 -4.75 -7.08
N ARG A 155 38.37 -5.74 -6.50
CA ARG A 155 37.37 -6.57 -7.15
C ARG A 155 36.00 -6.28 -6.55
N LEU A 156 35.05 -5.91 -7.41
CA LEU A 156 33.64 -5.78 -7.07
C LEU A 156 32.89 -7.02 -7.55
N ASP A 157 32.25 -7.72 -6.64
CA ASP A 157 31.30 -8.77 -6.96
C ASP A 157 29.90 -8.18 -6.94
N TYR A 158 29.15 -8.30 -8.03
CA TYR A 158 27.77 -7.89 -8.18
C TYR A 158 27.01 -8.94 -9.00
N GLY A 159 25.69 -8.99 -8.86
CA GLY A 159 24.93 -9.98 -9.63
C GLY A 159 23.52 -10.20 -9.09
N VAL A 160 23.02 -11.41 -9.27
CA VAL A 160 21.73 -11.85 -8.74
C VAL A 160 21.96 -12.49 -7.38
N ASP A 161 21.33 -11.91 -6.34
CA ASP A 161 21.35 -12.50 -5.00
C ASP A 161 20.28 -13.58 -4.88
N GLY A 162 20.72 -14.81 -4.74
CA GLY A 162 19.87 -15.97 -4.54
C GLY A 162 19.56 -16.29 -3.08
N SER A 163 19.77 -15.37 -2.17
CA SER A 163 19.41 -15.53 -0.75
C SER A 163 17.96 -15.11 -0.43
N ALA A 164 17.22 -14.61 -1.43
CA ALA A 164 15.84 -14.20 -1.26
C ALA A 164 14.95 -15.37 -0.82
N GLU A 165 14.18 -15.17 0.24
CA GLU A 165 13.29 -16.16 0.84
C GLU A 165 11.99 -15.47 1.30
N ASN A 166 10.88 -16.21 1.37
CA ASN A 166 9.66 -15.77 2.01
C ASN A 166 9.82 -15.91 3.52
N GLU A 167 9.32 -14.93 4.25
CA GLU A 167 9.24 -14.94 5.72
C GLU A 167 7.79 -15.15 6.13
N TYR A 168 7.58 -15.89 7.22
CA TYR A 168 6.24 -16.22 7.69
C TYR A 168 5.83 -15.40 8.88
N LEU A 169 4.58 -14.95 8.86
CA LEU A 169 3.96 -14.16 9.90
C LEU A 169 4.02 -14.85 11.26
N GLY A 170 4.40 -14.11 12.29
CA GLY A 170 4.36 -14.60 13.67
C GLY A 170 5.34 -15.71 13.98
N THR A 171 6.26 -16.04 13.07
CA THR A 171 7.34 -16.97 13.32
C THR A 171 8.64 -16.21 13.55
N SER A 172 9.44 -16.70 14.47
CA SER A 172 10.81 -16.24 14.63
C SER A 172 11.57 -16.43 13.31
N ASP A 173 12.63 -15.67 13.08
CA ASP A 173 13.48 -15.59 11.87
C ASP A 173 13.98 -16.91 11.28
N TRP A 174 13.61 -18.04 11.85
CA TRP A 174 14.02 -19.36 11.45
C TRP A 174 13.05 -20.11 10.54
N LEU A 175 11.83 -19.61 10.33
CA LEU A 175 10.88 -20.23 9.40
C LEU A 175 10.80 -19.42 8.11
N THR A 176 11.58 -19.82 7.11
CA THR A 176 11.64 -19.22 5.78
C THR A 176 11.45 -20.29 4.71
N ALA A 177 10.99 -19.90 3.53
CA ALA A 177 10.93 -20.80 2.38
C ALA A 177 11.45 -20.14 1.10
N ARG A 178 12.14 -20.93 0.32
CA ARG A 178 12.58 -20.57 -1.02
C ARG A 178 11.72 -21.29 -2.04
N HIS A 179 11.01 -20.55 -2.87
CA HIS A 179 10.06 -21.06 -3.85
C HIS A 179 10.63 -21.10 -5.29
N TYR A 180 11.93 -20.96 -5.48
CA TYR A 180 12.53 -20.95 -6.81
C TYR A 180 13.81 -21.78 -6.88
N ARG A 181 14.17 -22.13 -8.12
CA ARG A 181 15.44 -22.81 -8.46
C ARG A 181 16.06 -22.13 -9.67
N PHE A 182 17.38 -22.03 -9.68
CA PHE A 182 18.10 -21.56 -10.85
C PHE A 182 18.14 -22.64 -11.92
N GLY A 183 17.78 -22.25 -13.15
CA GLY A 183 17.82 -23.07 -14.36
C GLY A 183 19.09 -22.84 -15.16
N GLN A 184 18.94 -22.77 -16.49
CA GLN A 184 20.05 -22.54 -17.40
C GLN A 184 20.49 -21.07 -17.41
N SER A 185 21.79 -20.86 -17.68
CA SER A 185 22.33 -19.52 -17.91
C SER A 185 23.13 -19.50 -19.21
N VAL A 186 23.02 -18.42 -19.97
CA VAL A 186 23.84 -18.13 -21.12
C VAL A 186 24.62 -16.86 -20.84
N VAL A 187 25.91 -16.89 -21.07
CA VAL A 187 26.81 -15.78 -20.72
C VAL A 187 27.56 -15.31 -21.98
N ASP A 188 27.49 -14.00 -22.21
CA ASP A 188 28.36 -13.25 -23.11
C ASP A 188 29.18 -12.24 -22.31
N ARG A 189 30.14 -11.53 -22.92
CA ARG A 189 31.04 -10.60 -22.23
C ARG A 189 30.31 -9.45 -21.53
N THR A 190 29.21 -9.00 -22.10
CA THR A 190 28.45 -7.82 -21.63
C THR A 190 27.01 -8.11 -21.28
N ALA A 191 26.61 -9.39 -21.40
CA ALA A 191 25.22 -9.78 -21.09
C ALA A 191 25.17 -11.21 -20.58
N PHE A 192 24.15 -11.52 -19.78
CA PHE A 192 23.79 -12.91 -19.50
C PHE A 192 22.26 -13.05 -19.36
N THR A 193 21.81 -14.27 -19.62
CA THR A 193 20.45 -14.68 -19.30
C THR A 193 20.48 -15.75 -18.23
N LEU A 194 19.50 -15.70 -17.32
CA LEU A 194 19.34 -16.67 -16.26
C LEU A 194 17.87 -17.09 -16.19
N ASP A 195 17.60 -18.37 -16.39
CA ASP A 195 16.28 -18.93 -16.19
C ASP A 195 16.09 -19.23 -14.69
N VAL A 196 14.91 -18.93 -14.17
CA VAL A 196 14.50 -19.19 -12.79
C VAL A 196 13.15 -19.89 -12.80
N ASP A 197 13.12 -21.13 -12.35
CA ASP A 197 11.86 -21.86 -12.15
C ASP A 197 11.32 -21.52 -10.78
N ALA A 198 10.15 -20.88 -10.72
CA ALA A 198 9.50 -20.43 -9.51
C ALA A 198 8.06 -20.94 -9.46
N ALA A 199 7.83 -21.98 -8.64
CA ALA A 199 6.55 -22.71 -8.56
C ALA A 199 6.03 -23.14 -9.95
N GLU A 200 4.89 -22.62 -10.40
CA GLU A 200 4.29 -22.89 -11.71
C GLU A 200 4.79 -21.94 -12.82
N TYR A 201 5.67 -21.00 -12.48
CA TYR A 201 6.18 -19.97 -13.40
C TYR A 201 7.60 -20.26 -13.81
N ARG A 202 7.94 -19.91 -15.03
CA ARG A 202 9.30 -19.81 -15.50
C ARG A 202 9.62 -18.36 -15.78
N LEU A 203 10.64 -17.86 -15.10
CA LEU A 203 11.10 -16.48 -15.24
C LEU A 203 12.44 -16.49 -15.98
N ARG A 204 12.66 -15.43 -16.74
CA ARG A 204 13.95 -15.18 -17.37
C ARG A 204 14.47 -13.82 -16.95
N TYR A 205 15.69 -13.80 -16.47
CA TYR A 205 16.45 -12.61 -16.18
C TYR A 205 17.38 -12.34 -17.35
N ASP A 206 17.19 -11.21 -18.01
CA ASP A 206 18.09 -10.70 -19.04
C ASP A 206 18.88 -9.55 -18.46
N VAL A 207 20.21 -9.66 -18.43
CA VAL A 207 21.09 -8.68 -17.82
C VAL A 207 22.08 -8.16 -18.82
N ARG A 208 22.17 -6.83 -18.92
CA ARG A 208 23.17 -6.11 -19.73
C ARG A 208 24.08 -5.32 -18.83
N VAL A 209 25.34 -5.21 -19.22
CA VAL A 209 26.38 -4.53 -18.46
C VAL A 209 27.16 -3.62 -19.38
N GLU A 210 27.20 -2.34 -19.04
CA GLU A 210 28.05 -1.33 -19.65
C GLU A 210 29.16 -0.95 -18.66
N GLN A 211 30.37 -0.81 -19.15
CA GLN A 211 31.51 -0.36 -18.37
C GLN A 211 32.11 0.89 -19.03
N SER A 212 32.32 1.93 -18.23
CA SER A 212 33.04 3.12 -18.66
C SER A 212 34.29 3.35 -17.81
N GLY A 213 35.38 3.64 -18.45
CA GLY A 213 36.73 3.76 -17.90
C GLY A 213 37.71 3.17 -18.89
N SER A 214 39.04 3.20 -18.63
CA SER A 214 39.95 2.53 -19.56
C SER A 214 39.68 1.04 -19.58
N ALA A 215 39.12 0.54 -20.69
CA ALA A 215 38.71 -0.84 -20.89
C ALA A 215 39.84 -1.90 -20.67
N ALA A 216 41.08 -1.44 -20.56
CA ALA A 216 42.27 -2.26 -20.29
C ALA A 216 42.43 -2.62 -18.80
N SER A 217 41.64 -1.99 -17.90
CA SER A 217 41.81 -2.10 -16.44
C SER A 217 40.71 -2.90 -15.74
N SER A 218 39.74 -3.46 -16.46
CA SER A 218 38.66 -4.25 -15.84
C SER A 218 38.43 -5.57 -16.59
N VAL A 219 38.33 -6.64 -15.82
CA VAL A 219 38.01 -8.00 -16.33
C VAL A 219 36.74 -8.46 -15.66
N VAL A 220 35.74 -8.81 -16.46
CA VAL A 220 34.48 -9.41 -15.96
C VAL A 220 34.62 -10.92 -16.00
N CYS A 221 34.37 -11.56 -14.88
CA CYS A 221 34.31 -13.02 -14.77
C CYS A 221 32.97 -13.41 -14.15
N TRP A 222 32.15 -14.15 -14.90
CA TRP A 222 30.88 -14.65 -14.43
C TRP A 222 31.04 -15.98 -13.71
N ARG A 223 30.37 -16.10 -12.56
CA ARG A 223 30.30 -17.36 -11.82
C ARG A 223 28.84 -17.67 -11.53
N HIS A 224 28.39 -18.81 -11.98
CA HIS A 224 27.07 -19.36 -11.69
C HIS A 224 27.18 -20.38 -10.56
N GLY A 225 26.28 -20.34 -9.59
CA GLY A 225 26.27 -21.28 -8.46
C GLY A 225 24.89 -21.39 -7.83
N LEU A 226 24.80 -22.17 -6.76
CA LEU A 226 23.55 -22.40 -6.01
C LEU A 226 22.97 -21.11 -5.39
N GLN A 227 23.77 -20.06 -5.25
CA GLN A 227 23.38 -18.79 -4.63
C GLN A 227 23.16 -17.66 -5.64
N GLY A 228 23.14 -17.94 -6.94
CA GLY A 228 22.90 -16.96 -7.98
C GLY A 228 23.97 -16.89 -9.04
N CYS A 229 23.91 -15.85 -9.86
CA CYS A 229 24.90 -15.56 -10.89
C CYS A 229 25.67 -14.28 -10.51
N ILE A 230 26.98 -14.39 -10.34
CA ILE A 230 27.83 -13.32 -9.86
C ILE A 230 28.81 -12.91 -10.94
N ALA A 231 28.86 -11.62 -11.25
CA ALA A 231 29.91 -10.99 -12.03
C ALA A 231 30.99 -10.44 -11.09
N SER A 232 32.24 -10.77 -11.35
CA SER A 232 33.38 -10.20 -10.65
C SER A 232 34.12 -9.24 -11.59
N VAL A 233 34.20 -7.95 -11.23
CA VAL A 233 34.92 -6.94 -11.97
C VAL A 233 36.16 -6.54 -11.19
N THR A 234 37.33 -6.77 -11.79
CA THR A 234 38.61 -6.28 -11.24
C THR A 234 38.91 -4.90 -11.82
N MET A 235 39.14 -3.95 -10.95
CA MET A 235 39.38 -2.52 -11.26
C MET A 235 40.78 -2.12 -10.78
N ASP A 236 41.54 -1.47 -11.66
CA ASP A 236 42.88 -0.95 -11.37
C ASP A 236 42.79 0.57 -11.14
N PHE A 237 43.16 1.01 -9.96
CA PHE A 237 43.12 2.41 -9.58
C PHE A 237 44.50 3.13 -9.70
N ASN A 238 45.51 2.48 -10.24
CA ASN A 238 46.84 3.10 -10.36
C ASN A 238 46.83 4.34 -11.29
N SER A 239 46.04 4.27 -12.36
CA SER A 239 45.97 5.35 -13.38
C SER A 239 44.58 5.96 -13.53
N VAL A 240 43.58 5.44 -12.85
CA VAL A 240 42.17 5.85 -12.98
C VAL A 240 41.62 6.22 -11.61
N LEU A 241 40.93 7.37 -11.53
CA LEU A 241 40.29 7.84 -10.29
C LEU A 241 38.92 7.19 -10.02
N GLN A 242 38.21 6.85 -11.08
CA GLN A 242 36.84 6.33 -10.99
C GLN A 242 36.56 5.25 -12.02
N HIS A 243 35.94 4.19 -11.55
CA HIS A 243 35.33 3.17 -12.41
C HIS A 243 33.81 3.25 -12.30
N ARG A 244 33.12 3.05 -13.42
CA ARG A 244 31.65 3.04 -13.49
C ARG A 244 31.19 1.77 -14.16
N ILE A 245 30.13 1.20 -13.61
CA ILE A 245 29.42 0.05 -14.14
C ILE A 245 27.94 0.41 -14.18
N ALA A 246 27.30 0.21 -15.32
CA ALA A 246 25.86 0.33 -15.44
C ALA A 246 25.29 -1.06 -15.74
N THR A 247 24.24 -1.42 -15.06
CA THR A 247 23.55 -2.70 -15.25
C THR A 247 22.05 -2.46 -15.46
N HIS A 248 21.50 -3.21 -16.38
CA HIS A 248 20.08 -3.21 -16.69
C HIS A 248 19.56 -4.64 -16.56
N TRP A 249 18.62 -4.85 -15.67
CA TRP A 249 18.05 -6.15 -15.30
C TRP A 249 16.58 -6.19 -15.70
N ARG A 250 16.24 -7.05 -16.63
CA ARG A 250 14.87 -7.29 -17.05
C ARG A 250 14.41 -8.65 -16.58
N VAL A 251 13.20 -8.72 -16.03
CA VAL A 251 12.56 -9.98 -15.62
C VAL A 251 11.32 -10.20 -16.47
N ALA A 252 11.26 -11.33 -17.16
CA ALA A 252 10.09 -11.71 -17.95
C ALA A 252 9.51 -13.02 -17.44
N ILE A 253 8.19 -13.11 -17.43
CA ILE A 253 7.43 -14.31 -17.07
C ILE A 253 7.06 -15.05 -18.36
N ASP A 254 7.33 -16.36 -18.43
CA ASP A 254 7.07 -17.18 -19.61
C ASP A 254 5.56 -17.22 -19.91
N GLY A 255 5.17 -16.88 -21.13
CA GLY A 255 3.79 -16.96 -21.63
C GLY A 255 3.00 -15.63 -21.65
N GLU A 256 3.45 -14.57 -21.02
CA GLU A 256 2.71 -13.28 -21.02
C GLU A 256 3.18 -12.29 -22.08
N HIS A 257 4.41 -12.35 -22.53
CA HIS A 257 4.92 -11.50 -23.63
C HIS A 257 5.88 -12.29 -24.50
N SER A 258 5.73 -12.18 -25.84
CA SER A 258 6.74 -12.64 -26.79
C SER A 258 8.05 -11.90 -26.48
N MET A 259 9.02 -12.61 -25.93
CA MET A 259 10.36 -12.09 -25.64
C MET A 259 10.93 -11.48 -26.92
N PRO A 260 11.17 -10.17 -27.04
CA PRO A 260 12.08 -9.68 -28.05
C PRO A 260 13.43 -10.37 -27.84
N ASP A 261 14.17 -10.63 -28.91
CA ASP A 261 15.56 -11.08 -28.76
C ASP A 261 16.31 -10.08 -27.88
N ALA A 262 16.35 -10.34 -26.58
CA ALA A 262 16.74 -9.40 -25.53
C ALA A 262 18.21 -8.98 -25.62
N LEU A 263 18.98 -9.64 -26.46
CA LEU A 263 20.41 -9.34 -26.67
C LEU A 263 20.69 -8.52 -27.94
N SER A 264 19.66 -8.19 -28.75
CA SER A 264 19.81 -7.40 -29.97
C SER A 264 19.43 -5.94 -29.72
N GLY A 265 20.39 -5.06 -29.58
CA GLY A 265 20.21 -3.60 -29.47
C GLY A 265 21.28 -2.96 -28.59
N ASP A 266 21.63 -1.73 -28.89
CA ASP A 266 22.57 -0.95 -28.09
C ASP A 266 21.93 -0.59 -26.74
N PHE A 267 22.64 -0.89 -25.65
CA PHE A 267 22.27 -0.50 -24.30
C PHE A 267 22.82 0.90 -24.03
N ASP A 268 21.94 1.87 -23.81
CA ASP A 268 22.32 3.26 -23.48
C ASP A 268 21.65 3.67 -22.14
N MET A 269 22.39 3.56 -21.07
CA MET A 269 21.97 3.94 -19.73
C MET A 269 21.55 5.42 -19.64
N THR A 270 22.16 6.31 -20.45
CA THR A 270 21.83 7.74 -20.42
C THR A 270 20.45 7.99 -21.00
N HIS A 271 20.11 7.28 -22.08
CA HIS A 271 18.79 7.34 -22.68
C HIS A 271 17.71 6.79 -21.73
N ILE A 272 17.96 5.63 -21.14
CA ILE A 272 17.04 4.98 -20.17
C ILE A 272 16.78 5.94 -18.99
N GLN A 273 17.82 6.50 -18.38
CA GLN A 273 17.68 7.44 -17.27
C GLN A 273 16.91 8.72 -17.68
N SER A 274 17.20 9.27 -18.85
CA SER A 274 16.50 10.47 -19.33
C SER A 274 15.01 10.22 -19.55
N SER A 275 14.65 9.07 -20.11
CA SER A 275 13.25 8.64 -20.31
C SER A 275 12.56 8.47 -18.96
N HIS A 276 13.21 7.81 -17.99
CA HIS A 276 12.73 7.63 -16.63
C HIS A 276 12.44 8.97 -15.93
N LEU A 277 13.38 9.91 -15.96
CA LEU A 277 13.21 11.24 -15.34
C LEU A 277 12.08 12.05 -16.00
N CYS A 278 12.02 12.05 -17.34
CA CYS A 278 10.94 12.72 -18.09
C CYS A 278 9.57 12.18 -17.68
N ARG A 279 9.46 10.87 -17.53
CA ARG A 279 8.23 10.23 -17.12
C ARG A 279 7.83 10.61 -15.69
N TRP A 280 8.72 10.53 -14.71
CA TRP A 280 8.38 10.90 -13.33
C TRP A 280 8.02 12.37 -13.19
N SER A 281 8.69 13.24 -13.96
CA SER A 281 8.28 14.65 -14.08
C SER A 281 6.83 14.79 -14.58
N LYS A 282 6.42 13.96 -15.55
CA LYS A 282 5.03 13.93 -16.02
C LYS A 282 4.08 13.41 -14.94
N ILE A 283 4.38 12.28 -14.29
CA ILE A 283 3.57 11.71 -13.23
C ILE A 283 3.32 12.76 -12.14
N TRP A 284 4.36 13.42 -11.64
CA TRP A 284 4.22 14.45 -10.62
C TRP A 284 3.41 15.66 -11.09
N SER A 285 3.53 16.06 -12.37
CA SER A 285 2.72 17.15 -12.91
C SER A 285 1.23 16.83 -12.98
N GLU A 286 0.89 15.56 -13.10
CA GLU A 286 -0.49 15.05 -13.18
C GLU A 286 -1.11 14.73 -11.81
N HIS A 287 -0.28 14.44 -10.79
CA HIS A 287 -0.72 13.98 -9.47
C HIS A 287 -0.15 14.82 -8.31
N ASP A 288 0.15 16.08 -8.56
CA ASP A 288 0.76 16.95 -7.55
C ASP A 288 -0.14 17.10 -6.31
N VAL A 289 0.47 16.93 -5.14
CA VAL A 289 -0.11 17.28 -3.84
C VAL A 289 0.95 18.04 -3.06
N THR A 290 0.59 19.22 -2.55
CA THR A 290 1.52 20.08 -1.81
C THR A 290 0.80 20.74 -0.65
N VAL A 291 1.43 20.74 0.51
CA VAL A 291 0.99 21.47 1.70
C VAL A 291 1.99 22.57 2.03
N GLN A 292 1.53 23.81 1.99
CA GLN A 292 2.35 24.97 2.37
C GLN A 292 2.22 25.18 3.88
N THR A 293 3.26 24.81 4.60
CA THR A 293 3.36 24.93 6.05
C THR A 293 4.81 25.10 6.49
N ALA A 294 5.04 25.73 7.64
CA ALA A 294 6.36 25.77 8.27
C ALA A 294 6.85 24.38 8.72
N GLN A 295 5.94 23.42 8.90
CA GLN A 295 6.26 22.04 9.29
C GLN A 295 6.54 21.18 8.05
N ARG A 296 7.72 21.33 7.45
CA ARG A 296 8.12 20.66 6.18
C ARG A 296 7.94 19.15 6.18
N HIS A 297 8.11 18.50 7.33
CA HIS A 297 7.93 17.05 7.45
C HIS A 297 6.50 16.58 7.11
N ILE A 298 5.49 17.45 7.22
CA ILE A 298 4.11 17.14 6.82
C ILE A 298 4.01 17.05 5.29
N ASP A 299 4.49 18.06 4.57
CA ASP A 299 4.49 18.06 3.10
C ASP A 299 5.31 16.91 2.52
N LEU A 300 6.52 16.70 3.01
CA LEU A 300 7.38 15.59 2.58
C LEU A 300 6.76 14.22 2.91
N GLY A 301 6.08 14.09 4.06
CA GLY A 301 5.34 12.88 4.42
C GLY A 301 4.19 12.60 3.44
N ILE A 302 3.42 13.60 3.08
CA ILE A 302 2.34 13.48 2.09
C ILE A 302 2.91 13.14 0.70
N LYS A 303 3.99 13.80 0.28
CA LYS A 303 4.68 13.48 -0.97
C LYS A 303 5.22 12.04 -0.97
N TYR A 304 5.76 11.57 0.16
CA TYR A 304 6.19 10.19 0.30
C TYR A 304 5.02 9.21 0.15
N ALA A 305 3.90 9.47 0.81
CA ALA A 305 2.69 8.66 0.68
C ALA A 305 2.20 8.61 -0.78
N MET A 306 2.15 9.77 -1.44
CA MET A 306 1.81 9.86 -2.87
C MET A 306 2.79 9.09 -3.74
N PHE A 307 4.10 9.26 -3.54
CA PHE A 307 5.13 8.55 -4.28
C PHE A 307 4.92 7.03 -4.19
N GLN A 308 4.71 6.52 -2.97
CA GLN A 308 4.52 5.08 -2.74
C GLN A 308 3.24 4.54 -3.40
N LEU A 309 2.17 5.31 -3.43
CA LEU A 309 0.95 4.93 -4.15
C LEU A 309 1.17 4.97 -5.67
N LEU A 310 1.67 6.09 -6.18
CA LEU A 310 1.82 6.32 -7.62
C LEU A 310 2.72 5.28 -8.30
N GLN A 311 3.83 4.90 -7.66
CA GLN A 311 4.71 3.89 -8.24
C GLN A 311 4.02 2.51 -8.38
N HIS A 312 3.03 2.18 -7.55
CA HIS A 312 2.32 0.90 -7.60
C HIS A 312 1.14 0.87 -8.60
N GLY A 313 0.72 1.99 -9.14
CA GLY A 313 -0.48 2.04 -9.98
C GLY A 313 -0.32 2.72 -11.32
N VAL A 314 0.55 3.74 -11.41
CA VAL A 314 0.63 4.57 -12.63
C VAL A 314 1.53 3.95 -13.67
N GLY A 315 1.03 3.88 -14.89
CA GLY A 315 1.86 3.75 -16.08
C GLY A 315 1.85 2.44 -16.80
N VAL A 316 1.21 1.41 -16.29
CA VAL A 316 0.97 0.16 -17.01
C VAL A 316 -0.51 0.06 -17.30
N ALA A 317 -0.86 -0.28 -18.54
CA ALA A 317 -2.25 -0.60 -18.85
C ALA A 317 -2.68 -1.83 -18.02
N PRO A 318 -3.74 -1.71 -17.21
CA PRO A 318 -4.18 -2.83 -16.40
C PRO A 318 -4.58 -4.01 -17.28
N PRO A 319 -4.27 -5.26 -16.87
CA PRO A 319 -4.71 -6.45 -17.59
C PRO A 319 -6.25 -6.55 -17.57
N GLU A 320 -6.85 -7.14 -18.60
CA GLU A 320 -8.30 -7.32 -18.69
C GLU A 320 -8.92 -8.07 -17.50
N ARG A 321 -8.12 -8.95 -16.85
CA ARG A 321 -8.53 -9.71 -15.67
C ARG A 321 -8.49 -8.90 -14.38
N GLY A 322 -8.12 -7.61 -14.46
CA GLY A 322 -7.88 -6.79 -13.30
C GLY A 322 -6.57 -7.09 -12.59
N THR A 323 -6.27 -6.31 -11.59
CA THR A 323 -5.02 -6.38 -10.84
C THR A 323 -5.30 -6.62 -9.36
N LEU A 324 -4.73 -7.69 -8.82
CA LEU A 324 -4.66 -7.89 -7.38
C LEU A 324 -3.77 -6.80 -6.77
N SER A 325 -4.25 -6.15 -5.71
CA SER A 325 -3.45 -5.20 -4.95
C SER A 325 -3.13 -5.80 -3.57
N PRO A 326 -1.96 -6.40 -3.38
CA PRO A 326 -1.56 -6.88 -2.07
C PRO A 326 -1.68 -5.78 -1.01
N ALA A 327 -1.97 -6.13 0.24
CA ALA A 327 -2.10 -5.16 1.33
C ALA A 327 -0.84 -4.29 1.47
N ARG A 328 0.33 -4.88 1.25
CA ARG A 328 1.64 -4.20 1.27
C ARG A 328 2.16 -3.80 -0.12
N GLY A 329 1.33 -3.89 -1.17
CA GLY A 329 1.81 -3.72 -2.55
C GLY A 329 2.89 -4.74 -2.91
N LEU A 330 3.83 -4.34 -3.76
CA LEU A 330 5.01 -5.14 -4.11
C LEU A 330 6.22 -4.80 -3.23
N THR A 331 6.00 -4.59 -1.92
CA THR A 331 7.06 -4.18 -0.98
C THR A 331 7.42 -5.24 0.05
N SER A 332 6.60 -6.27 0.21
CA SER A 332 6.84 -7.38 1.15
C SER A 332 6.00 -8.61 0.81
N THR A 333 6.43 -9.77 1.31
CA THR A 333 5.66 -11.01 1.31
C THR A 333 4.70 -11.11 2.50
N TYR A 334 4.69 -10.13 3.38
CA TYR A 334 3.81 -10.08 4.54
C TYR A 334 2.33 -10.12 4.12
N HIS A 335 1.49 -10.76 4.87
CA HIS A 335 0.12 -11.11 4.46
C HIS A 335 0.05 -11.97 3.19
N SER A 336 1.16 -12.65 2.83
CA SER A 336 1.23 -13.59 1.69
C SER A 336 0.85 -12.98 0.33
N GLY A 337 0.88 -11.66 0.22
CA GLY A 337 0.43 -10.93 -0.98
C GLY A 337 -1.08 -10.95 -1.18
N ALA A 338 -1.88 -11.22 -0.16
CA ALA A 338 -3.34 -11.17 -0.24
C ALA A 338 -3.88 -9.73 -0.28
N THR A 339 -5.08 -9.57 -0.84
CA THR A 339 -5.85 -8.33 -0.79
C THR A 339 -6.95 -8.43 0.27
N PHE A 340 -7.23 -7.32 0.95
CA PHE A 340 -8.18 -7.18 2.05
C PHE A 340 -9.16 -6.02 1.74
N PHE A 341 -10.11 -5.77 2.63
CA PHE A 341 -11.09 -4.67 2.53
C PHE A 341 -10.46 -3.27 2.43
N ASP A 342 -9.24 -3.13 2.91
CA ASP A 342 -8.46 -1.88 2.80
C ASP A 342 -8.24 -1.46 1.34
N THR A 343 -8.26 -2.41 0.42
CA THR A 343 -8.22 -2.12 -1.02
C THR A 343 -9.47 -1.38 -1.45
N GLU A 344 -10.65 -1.82 -1.03
CA GLU A 344 -11.92 -1.22 -1.40
C GLU A 344 -12.15 0.12 -0.71
N LEU A 345 -11.87 0.21 0.61
CA LEU A 345 -12.23 1.37 1.41
C LEU A 345 -11.17 2.49 1.44
N HIS A 346 -9.92 2.19 1.03
CA HIS A 346 -8.85 3.18 1.01
C HIS A 346 -8.17 3.28 -0.36
N LYS A 347 -7.55 2.20 -0.88
CA LYS A 347 -6.80 2.28 -2.15
C LYS A 347 -7.70 2.61 -3.35
N CYS A 348 -8.88 1.96 -3.46
CA CYS A 348 -9.84 2.31 -4.51
C CYS A 348 -10.31 3.75 -4.39
N MET A 349 -10.57 4.26 -3.17
CA MET A 349 -10.99 5.65 -2.98
C MET A 349 -9.95 6.64 -3.50
N PHE A 350 -8.67 6.40 -3.23
CA PHE A 350 -7.58 7.18 -3.81
C PHE A 350 -7.57 7.09 -5.35
N TRP A 351 -7.63 5.88 -5.90
CA TRP A 351 -7.49 5.66 -7.35
C TRP A 351 -8.68 6.14 -8.16
N ILE A 352 -9.90 6.08 -7.63
CA ILE A 352 -11.10 6.61 -8.28
C ILE A 352 -10.93 8.08 -8.68
N TRP A 353 -10.21 8.85 -7.87
CA TRP A 353 -9.99 10.28 -8.09
C TRP A 353 -8.65 10.62 -8.74
N ASN A 354 -7.68 9.71 -8.72
CA ASN A 354 -6.34 9.98 -9.27
C ASN A 354 -6.11 9.30 -10.63
N GLU A 355 -6.46 8.02 -10.74
CA GLU A 355 -6.36 7.19 -11.96
C GLU A 355 -7.52 6.19 -11.99
N PRO A 356 -8.70 6.57 -12.49
CA PRO A 356 -9.88 5.70 -12.50
C PRO A 356 -9.65 4.34 -13.19
N GLY A 357 -8.72 4.27 -14.14
CA GLY A 357 -8.32 3.02 -14.79
C GLY A 357 -7.69 2.02 -13.82
N VAL A 358 -6.93 2.49 -12.85
CA VAL A 358 -6.35 1.64 -11.79
C VAL A 358 -7.45 1.15 -10.84
N ALA A 359 -8.34 2.05 -10.38
CA ALA A 359 -9.50 1.67 -9.57
C ALA A 359 -10.35 0.61 -10.27
N ARG A 360 -10.60 0.80 -11.58
CA ARG A 360 -11.30 -0.17 -12.40
C ARG A 360 -10.62 -1.53 -12.40
N ALA A 361 -9.30 -1.59 -12.53
CA ALA A 361 -8.55 -2.84 -12.52
C ALA A 361 -8.66 -3.59 -11.18
N LEU A 362 -8.65 -2.86 -10.06
CA LEU A 362 -8.86 -3.46 -8.73
C LEU A 362 -10.27 -4.06 -8.60
N ILE A 363 -11.27 -3.37 -9.09
CA ILE A 363 -12.66 -3.86 -9.11
C ILE A 363 -12.81 -5.04 -10.08
N ASP A 364 -12.18 -4.98 -11.24
CA ASP A 364 -12.21 -6.07 -12.24
C ASP A 364 -11.58 -7.36 -11.71
N TYR A 365 -10.56 -7.29 -10.85
CA TYR A 365 -10.06 -8.46 -10.14
C TYR A 365 -11.16 -9.11 -9.30
N ARG A 366 -11.93 -8.34 -8.52
CA ARG A 366 -13.07 -8.87 -7.75
C ARG A 366 -14.13 -9.49 -8.66
N TYR A 367 -14.42 -8.87 -9.79
CA TYR A 367 -15.36 -9.43 -10.76
C TYR A 367 -14.89 -10.78 -11.31
N HIS A 368 -13.62 -10.91 -11.69
CA HIS A 368 -13.08 -12.18 -12.20
C HIS A 368 -13.01 -13.28 -11.12
N CYS A 369 -13.07 -12.90 -9.85
CA CYS A 369 -13.15 -13.80 -8.71
C CYS A 369 -14.60 -14.05 -8.23
N LEU A 370 -15.61 -13.57 -8.95
CA LEU A 370 -17.02 -13.63 -8.52
C LEU A 370 -17.51 -15.07 -8.35
N GLU A 371 -17.11 -16.01 -9.23
CA GLU A 371 -17.52 -17.41 -9.07
C GLU A 371 -16.90 -18.07 -7.84
N GLN A 372 -15.64 -17.75 -7.52
CA GLN A 372 -14.98 -18.19 -6.29
C GLN A 372 -15.71 -17.65 -5.05
N ALA A 373 -16.16 -16.39 -5.11
CA ALA A 373 -16.96 -15.79 -4.04
C ALA A 373 -18.35 -16.49 -3.88
N ARG A 374 -18.97 -16.90 -4.99
CA ARG A 374 -20.21 -17.74 -4.96
C ARG A 374 -19.97 -19.12 -4.36
N GLU A 375 -18.85 -19.75 -4.75
CA GLU A 375 -18.44 -21.04 -4.15
C GLU A 375 -18.20 -20.90 -2.65
N PHE A 376 -17.55 -19.82 -2.22
CA PHE A 376 -17.26 -19.57 -0.81
C PHE A 376 -18.55 -19.29 0.00
N ALA A 377 -19.49 -18.51 -0.56
CA ALA A 377 -20.80 -18.31 0.03
C ALA A 377 -21.53 -19.65 0.26
N ARG A 378 -21.64 -20.49 -0.79
CA ARG A 378 -22.28 -21.81 -0.69
C ARG A 378 -21.61 -22.72 0.35
N ALA A 379 -20.28 -22.75 0.38
CA ALA A 379 -19.51 -23.54 1.35
C ALA A 379 -19.69 -23.04 2.79
N SER A 380 -19.99 -21.76 2.97
CA SER A 380 -20.27 -21.13 4.26
C SER A 380 -21.75 -21.16 4.65
N GLY A 381 -22.63 -21.73 3.81
CA GLY A 381 -24.08 -21.83 4.07
C GLY A 381 -24.86 -20.57 3.70
N TYR A 382 -24.31 -19.68 2.86
CA TYR A 382 -24.94 -18.45 2.39
C TYR A 382 -25.30 -18.50 0.90
N GLU A 383 -26.11 -17.54 0.45
CA GLU A 383 -26.46 -17.29 -0.94
C GLU A 383 -25.55 -16.18 -1.53
N GLY A 384 -25.59 -16.00 -2.87
CA GLY A 384 -24.87 -14.91 -3.55
C GLY A 384 -23.37 -15.06 -3.54
N ALA A 385 -22.65 -13.96 -3.39
CA ALA A 385 -21.18 -13.91 -3.39
C ALA A 385 -20.63 -13.42 -2.07
N ARG A 386 -19.90 -14.28 -1.34
CA ARG A 386 -19.08 -13.94 -0.18
C ARG A 386 -17.64 -13.77 -0.63
N PHE A 387 -17.18 -12.54 -0.72
CA PHE A 387 -15.76 -12.30 -0.93
C PHE A 387 -14.98 -12.62 0.35
N PRO A 388 -13.80 -13.26 0.25
CA PRO A 388 -13.01 -13.62 1.42
C PRO A 388 -12.39 -12.38 2.09
N GLU A 389 -12.08 -12.51 3.36
CA GLU A 389 -11.38 -11.46 4.13
C GLU A 389 -9.99 -11.23 3.55
N ALA A 390 -9.20 -12.28 3.37
CA ALA A 390 -7.90 -12.26 2.72
C ALA A 390 -7.98 -13.00 1.38
N ALA A 391 -8.08 -12.29 0.26
CA ALA A 391 -8.17 -12.92 -1.06
C ALA A 391 -6.79 -13.10 -1.71
N ASN A 392 -6.46 -14.32 -2.16
CA ASN A 392 -5.26 -14.62 -2.92
C ASN A 392 -5.40 -14.28 -4.41
N ASP A 393 -4.36 -14.54 -5.21
CA ASP A 393 -4.32 -14.32 -6.67
C ASP A 393 -5.43 -15.03 -7.46
N ARG A 394 -6.10 -16.01 -6.87
CA ARG A 394 -7.21 -16.78 -7.45
C ARG A 394 -8.58 -16.46 -6.81
N GLY A 395 -8.66 -15.41 -5.99
CA GLY A 395 -9.88 -14.98 -5.32
C GLY A 395 -10.39 -15.92 -4.23
N ARG A 396 -9.54 -16.82 -3.73
CA ARG A 396 -9.89 -17.75 -2.65
C ARG A 396 -9.41 -17.21 -1.32
N GLU A 397 -10.06 -17.64 -0.23
CA GLU A 397 -9.63 -17.33 1.13
C GLU A 397 -8.20 -17.77 1.38
N ASN A 398 -7.40 -16.89 1.92
CA ASN A 398 -5.97 -17.04 2.15
C ASN A 398 -5.54 -16.74 3.58
N GLY A 399 -6.46 -16.31 4.44
CA GLY A 399 -6.17 -16.08 5.85
C GLY A 399 -5.71 -17.36 6.54
N PRO A 400 -4.77 -17.27 7.48
CA PRO A 400 -4.38 -18.43 8.29
C PRO A 400 -5.54 -18.83 9.19
N HIS A 401 -5.84 -20.12 9.30
CA HIS A 401 -6.84 -20.61 10.27
C HIS A 401 -6.31 -20.64 11.70
N TYR A 402 -5.00 -20.63 11.87
CA TYR A 402 -4.30 -20.64 13.15
C TYR A 402 -3.07 -19.76 13.08
N VAL A 403 -2.83 -19.00 14.11
CA VAL A 403 -1.62 -18.16 14.27
C VAL A 403 -0.85 -18.59 15.50
N LEU A 404 0.47 -18.40 15.45
CA LEU A 404 1.32 -18.59 16.61
C LEU A 404 1.32 -17.27 17.39
N ALA A 405 0.67 -17.25 18.54
CA ALA A 405 0.71 -16.09 19.41
C ALA A 405 2.09 -15.98 20.09
N TYR A 406 2.66 -14.79 20.05
CA TYR A 406 3.93 -14.45 20.70
C TYR A 406 3.63 -13.46 21.85
N PRO A 407 4.25 -13.54 23.03
CA PRO A 407 5.38 -14.39 23.37
C PRO A 407 5.05 -15.80 23.89
N GLU A 408 3.77 -16.11 24.14
CA GLU A 408 3.36 -17.36 24.82
C GLU A 408 3.67 -18.63 24.00
N GLN A 409 3.99 -18.47 22.70
CA GLN A 409 4.21 -19.57 21.75
C GLN A 409 3.02 -20.55 21.71
N ASP A 410 1.81 -20.03 21.90
CA ASP A 410 0.56 -20.78 21.86
C ASP A 410 -0.04 -20.69 20.45
N ILE A 411 -0.73 -21.75 20.01
CA ILE A 411 -1.43 -21.77 18.72
C ILE A 411 -2.87 -21.30 18.97
N ARG A 412 -3.20 -20.12 18.45
CA ARG A 412 -4.55 -19.57 18.54
C ARG A 412 -5.27 -19.70 17.22
N ARG A 413 -6.58 -19.93 17.28
CA ARG A 413 -7.43 -19.93 16.09
C ARG A 413 -7.64 -18.48 15.61
N GLU A 414 -7.51 -18.30 14.30
CA GLU A 414 -7.84 -17.04 13.65
C GLU A 414 -9.32 -17.05 13.25
N TRP A 415 -10.07 -16.07 13.72
CA TRP A 415 -11.52 -16.00 13.54
C TRP A 415 -11.95 -15.14 12.35
N SER A 416 -11.11 -14.24 11.86
CA SER A 416 -11.40 -13.30 10.76
C SER A 416 -11.90 -14.03 9.51
N VAL A 417 -11.28 -15.16 9.15
CA VAL A 417 -11.68 -16.01 8.01
C VAL A 417 -13.17 -16.44 8.09
N HIS A 418 -13.71 -16.58 9.29
CA HIS A 418 -15.08 -17.07 9.51
C HIS A 418 -16.08 -15.95 9.76
N GLU A 419 -15.67 -14.90 10.47
CA GLU A 419 -16.56 -13.92 11.09
C GLU A 419 -16.56 -12.54 10.43
N VAL A 420 -15.57 -12.24 9.59
CA VAL A 420 -15.60 -11.03 8.79
C VAL A 420 -16.56 -11.21 7.62
N LEU A 421 -17.74 -10.57 7.71
CA LEU A 421 -18.83 -10.72 6.74
C LEU A 421 -19.10 -9.45 5.93
N HIS A 422 -18.45 -8.33 6.23
CA HIS A 422 -18.71 -7.05 5.56
C HIS A 422 -18.01 -6.91 4.19
N ILE A 423 -17.00 -7.72 3.87
CA ILE A 423 -16.16 -7.59 2.66
C ILE A 423 -16.98 -7.47 1.37
N SER A 424 -18.04 -8.26 1.22
CA SER A 424 -18.90 -8.19 0.04
C SER A 424 -19.62 -6.84 -0.07
N ALA A 425 -19.96 -6.22 1.05
CA ALA A 425 -20.55 -4.87 1.06
C ALA A 425 -19.50 -3.79 0.79
N ASP A 426 -18.25 -3.98 1.20
CA ASP A 426 -17.12 -3.09 0.91
C ASP A 426 -16.81 -3.08 -0.59
N VAL A 427 -16.82 -4.27 -1.22
CA VAL A 427 -16.71 -4.39 -2.70
C VAL A 427 -17.86 -3.65 -3.38
N CYS A 428 -19.08 -3.83 -2.89
CA CYS A 428 -20.27 -3.12 -3.38
C CYS A 428 -20.10 -1.58 -3.25
N TYR A 429 -19.52 -1.11 -2.14
CA TYR A 429 -19.23 0.30 -1.92
C TYR A 429 -18.23 0.85 -2.95
N ALA A 430 -17.14 0.16 -3.19
CA ALA A 430 -16.14 0.56 -4.18
C ALA A 430 -16.71 0.61 -5.61
N VAL A 431 -17.50 -0.39 -6.02
CA VAL A 431 -18.21 -0.43 -7.31
C VAL A 431 -19.14 0.78 -7.48
N ASN A 432 -19.94 1.08 -6.44
CA ASN A 432 -20.90 2.17 -6.47
C ASN A 432 -20.18 3.53 -6.49
N LYS A 433 -19.12 3.73 -5.70
CA LYS A 433 -18.32 4.96 -5.66
C LYS A 433 -17.62 5.20 -6.99
N TYR A 434 -17.00 4.16 -7.56
CA TYR A 434 -16.39 4.22 -8.89
C TYR A 434 -17.37 4.72 -9.93
N TRP A 435 -18.54 4.10 -10.02
CA TRP A 435 -19.57 4.50 -10.97
C TRP A 435 -20.05 5.93 -10.77
N LYS A 436 -20.36 6.33 -9.53
CA LYS A 436 -20.83 7.69 -9.24
C LYS A 436 -19.83 8.76 -9.65
N VAL A 437 -18.53 8.51 -9.44
CA VAL A 437 -17.49 9.48 -9.78
C VAL A 437 -17.19 9.50 -11.26
N THR A 438 -17.08 8.34 -11.90
CA THR A 438 -16.65 8.23 -13.31
C THR A 438 -17.80 8.37 -14.30
N GLY A 439 -19.01 7.94 -13.93
CA GLY A 439 -20.14 7.81 -14.85
C GLY A 439 -20.02 6.64 -15.83
N ASP A 440 -19.19 5.61 -15.53
CA ASP A 440 -18.96 4.46 -16.42
C ASP A 440 -20.14 3.50 -16.44
N ASP A 441 -21.21 3.88 -17.15
CA ASP A 441 -22.40 3.04 -17.33
C ASP A 441 -22.09 1.73 -18.08
N ALA A 442 -21.10 1.75 -18.99
CA ALA A 442 -20.71 0.55 -19.72
C ALA A 442 -20.17 -0.54 -18.80
N PHE A 443 -19.36 -0.15 -17.81
CA PHE A 443 -18.92 -1.05 -16.77
C PHE A 443 -20.07 -1.58 -15.92
N MET A 444 -20.95 -0.69 -15.47
CA MET A 444 -22.08 -1.10 -14.63
C MET A 444 -22.97 -2.12 -15.34
N ILE A 445 -23.30 -1.90 -16.60
CA ILE A 445 -24.13 -2.82 -17.40
C ILE A 445 -23.42 -4.16 -17.62
N SER A 446 -22.12 -4.14 -17.89
CA SER A 446 -21.38 -5.36 -18.24
C SER A 446 -20.94 -6.20 -17.05
N ARG A 447 -20.73 -5.58 -15.87
CA ARG A 447 -20.11 -6.23 -14.69
C ARG A 447 -20.68 -5.73 -13.35
N GLY A 448 -20.78 -4.42 -13.16
CA GLY A 448 -21.09 -3.80 -11.88
C GLY A 448 -22.45 -4.22 -11.31
N PHE A 449 -23.49 -4.28 -12.12
CA PHE A 449 -24.82 -4.70 -11.67
C PHE A 449 -24.84 -6.15 -11.21
N GLU A 450 -24.12 -7.03 -11.88
CA GLU A 450 -24.00 -8.43 -11.44
C GLU A 450 -23.29 -8.51 -10.08
N MET A 451 -22.18 -7.80 -9.89
CA MET A 451 -21.49 -7.77 -8.61
C MET A 451 -22.40 -7.27 -7.48
N LEU A 452 -23.06 -6.12 -7.69
CA LEU A 452 -23.98 -5.54 -6.70
C LEU A 452 -25.10 -6.51 -6.32
N LEU A 453 -25.69 -7.18 -7.33
CA LEU A 453 -26.77 -8.13 -7.12
C LEU A 453 -26.33 -9.35 -6.33
N GLU A 454 -25.17 -9.92 -6.61
CA GLU A 454 -24.62 -11.08 -5.91
C GLU A 454 -24.19 -10.74 -4.47
N CYS A 455 -23.59 -9.58 -4.26
CA CYS A 455 -23.29 -9.07 -2.91
C CYS A 455 -24.57 -8.84 -2.09
N ALA A 456 -25.63 -8.31 -2.71
CA ALA A 456 -26.92 -8.11 -2.05
C ALA A 456 -27.62 -9.44 -1.73
N ARG A 457 -27.50 -10.46 -2.58
CA ARG A 457 -28.00 -11.82 -2.26
C ARG A 457 -27.27 -12.40 -1.04
N PHE A 458 -25.96 -12.25 -0.98
CA PHE A 458 -25.18 -12.62 0.18
C PHE A 458 -25.66 -11.87 1.43
N ALA A 459 -25.73 -10.54 1.39
CA ALA A 459 -26.19 -9.71 2.50
C ALA A 459 -27.58 -10.16 3.01
N ALA A 460 -28.52 -10.43 2.11
CA ALA A 460 -29.85 -10.90 2.48
C ALA A 460 -29.85 -12.29 3.14
N SER A 461 -28.86 -13.13 2.83
CA SER A 461 -28.76 -14.49 3.38
C SER A 461 -28.09 -14.52 4.76
N VAL A 462 -27.33 -13.48 5.12
CA VAL A 462 -26.66 -13.37 6.44
C VAL A 462 -27.69 -13.07 7.54
N PHE A 463 -28.66 -12.21 7.27
CA PHE A 463 -29.64 -11.78 8.27
C PHE A 463 -30.61 -12.86 8.67
N LYS A 464 -30.85 -12.99 10.00
CA LYS A 464 -31.85 -13.89 10.62
C LYS A 464 -32.90 -13.06 11.34
N TRP A 465 -34.17 -13.47 11.24
CA TRP A 465 -35.24 -12.84 12.00
C TRP A 465 -35.18 -13.24 13.48
N SER A 466 -35.18 -12.25 14.36
CA SER A 466 -35.24 -12.42 15.81
C SER A 466 -36.64 -12.08 16.32
N GLU A 467 -37.36 -13.08 16.79
CA GLU A 467 -38.72 -12.91 17.38
C GLU A 467 -38.66 -12.00 18.63
N SER A 468 -37.61 -12.13 19.43
CA SER A 468 -37.49 -11.37 20.67
C SER A 468 -37.24 -9.87 20.41
N ARG A 469 -36.55 -9.54 19.28
CA ARG A 469 -36.24 -8.16 18.90
C ARG A 469 -37.19 -7.59 17.86
N GLN A 470 -38.00 -8.42 17.21
CA GLN A 470 -38.85 -8.04 16.06
C GLN A 470 -38.00 -7.34 14.99
N ALA A 471 -36.79 -7.84 14.72
CA ALA A 471 -35.82 -7.27 13.80
C ALA A 471 -34.93 -8.37 13.20
N TYR A 472 -34.25 -8.04 12.09
CA TYR A 472 -33.19 -8.87 11.52
C TYR A 472 -31.87 -8.61 12.22
N VAL A 473 -31.20 -9.68 12.65
CA VAL A 473 -29.95 -9.68 13.43
C VAL A 473 -28.84 -10.44 12.71
N VAL A 474 -27.60 -10.15 13.08
CA VAL A 474 -26.41 -10.93 12.68
C VAL A 474 -25.67 -11.32 13.95
N GLU A 475 -25.35 -12.60 14.08
CA GLU A 475 -24.74 -13.17 15.27
C GLU A 475 -23.32 -13.66 14.97
N SER A 476 -22.43 -13.58 15.94
CA SER A 476 -21.07 -14.10 15.90
C SER A 476 -20.26 -13.58 14.72
N VAL A 477 -19.99 -12.29 14.72
CA VAL A 477 -19.21 -11.59 13.67
C VAL A 477 -18.02 -10.87 14.26
N MET A 478 -17.11 -10.45 13.38
CA MET A 478 -16.02 -9.54 13.61
C MET A 478 -16.20 -8.35 12.67
N GLY A 479 -16.09 -7.12 13.18
CA GLY A 479 -16.02 -5.90 12.40
C GLY A 479 -14.60 -5.65 11.87
N PRO A 480 -14.34 -4.45 11.33
CA PRO A 480 -12.97 -3.98 11.08
C PRO A 480 -12.10 -3.95 12.35
N ASP A 481 -12.69 -3.73 13.51
CA ASP A 481 -12.01 -3.87 14.80
C ASP A 481 -11.77 -5.35 15.13
N GLU A 482 -10.55 -5.81 14.95
CA GLU A 482 -10.14 -7.20 15.17
C GLU A 482 -9.93 -7.54 16.66
N TYR A 483 -10.06 -6.58 17.58
CA TYR A 483 -9.96 -6.83 19.02
C TYR A 483 -11.21 -7.54 19.56
N HIS A 484 -12.33 -7.44 18.86
CA HIS A 484 -13.60 -8.05 19.29
C HIS A 484 -14.14 -9.00 18.22
N TYR A 485 -14.14 -10.29 18.52
CA TYR A 485 -14.69 -11.35 17.71
C TYR A 485 -15.82 -12.08 18.46
N HIS A 486 -16.66 -12.85 17.78
CA HIS A 486 -17.89 -13.46 18.30
C HIS A 486 -18.90 -12.43 18.81
N VAL A 487 -18.88 -11.21 18.27
CA VAL A 487 -19.83 -10.19 18.68
C VAL A 487 -21.17 -10.36 17.95
N ASP A 488 -22.24 -9.97 18.62
CA ASP A 488 -23.56 -9.92 18.00
C ASP A 488 -23.87 -8.50 17.55
N ASN A 489 -24.47 -8.38 16.38
CA ASN A 489 -24.94 -7.13 15.84
C ASN A 489 -23.87 -6.03 15.80
N SER A 490 -22.68 -6.30 15.20
CA SER A 490 -21.74 -5.25 14.86
C SER A 490 -22.46 -4.17 14.06
N PHE A 491 -22.39 -2.92 14.54
CA PHE A 491 -23.06 -1.81 13.85
C PHE A 491 -22.52 -1.64 12.43
N PHE A 492 -21.19 -1.68 12.26
CA PHE A 492 -20.57 -1.56 10.95
C PHE A 492 -21.06 -2.64 10.00
N THR A 493 -20.94 -3.91 10.39
CA THR A 493 -21.36 -5.05 9.55
C THR A 493 -22.84 -4.95 9.18
N ASN A 494 -23.73 -4.75 10.16
CA ASN A 494 -25.16 -4.66 9.93
C ASN A 494 -25.52 -3.46 9.03
N TYR A 495 -24.86 -2.33 9.23
CA TYR A 495 -25.07 -1.12 8.41
C TYR A 495 -24.62 -1.35 6.97
N MET A 496 -23.44 -1.88 6.75
CA MET A 496 -22.87 -2.13 5.41
C MET A 496 -23.70 -3.14 4.63
N LEU A 497 -24.10 -4.24 5.26
CA LEU A 497 -24.97 -5.24 4.63
C LEU A 497 -26.36 -4.64 4.29
N ARG A 498 -26.95 -3.85 5.20
CA ARG A 498 -28.19 -3.10 4.93
C ARG A 498 -28.05 -2.13 3.78
N TRP A 499 -26.94 -1.38 3.76
CA TRP A 499 -26.64 -0.44 2.68
C TRP A 499 -26.50 -1.13 1.34
N CYS A 500 -25.85 -2.30 1.30
CA CYS A 500 -25.71 -3.12 0.10
C CYS A 500 -27.10 -3.52 -0.48
N LEU A 501 -28.04 -3.95 0.38
CA LEU A 501 -29.41 -4.24 -0.03
C LEU A 501 -30.11 -3.00 -0.60
N ARG A 502 -30.05 -1.87 0.10
CA ARG A 502 -30.65 -0.60 -0.35
C ARG A 502 -30.06 -0.11 -1.66
N SER A 503 -28.74 -0.25 -1.82
CA SER A 503 -28.06 0.09 -3.08
C SER A 503 -28.59 -0.72 -4.24
N ALA A 504 -28.69 -2.04 -4.11
CA ALA A 504 -29.22 -2.91 -5.15
C ALA A 504 -30.71 -2.61 -5.44
N LEU A 505 -31.54 -2.40 -4.42
CA LEU A 505 -32.94 -2.02 -4.58
C LEU A 505 -33.12 -0.69 -5.33
N SER A 506 -32.29 0.30 -5.06
CA SER A 506 -32.35 1.61 -5.73
C SER A 506 -32.03 1.56 -7.23
N LEU A 507 -31.42 0.47 -7.69
CA LEU A 507 -31.00 0.27 -9.07
C LEU A 507 -31.95 -0.59 -9.91
N CYS A 508 -33.02 -1.15 -9.30
CA CYS A 508 -33.93 -2.09 -9.96
C CYS A 508 -34.57 -1.52 -11.26
N ASP A 509 -34.82 -0.22 -11.29
CA ASP A 509 -35.44 0.47 -12.44
C ASP A 509 -34.42 1.06 -13.42
N ARG A 510 -33.12 0.85 -13.19
CA ARG A 510 -32.06 1.37 -14.08
C ARG A 510 -31.93 0.53 -15.36
N PRO A 511 -31.76 1.16 -16.53
CA PRO A 511 -31.50 0.45 -17.76
C PRO A 511 -30.29 -0.49 -17.65
N GLY A 512 -30.45 -1.74 -18.09
CA GLY A 512 -29.39 -2.76 -18.03
C GLY A 512 -29.28 -3.51 -16.71
N PHE A 513 -30.00 -3.11 -15.66
CA PHE A 513 -30.06 -3.90 -14.43
C PHE A 513 -30.82 -5.22 -14.68
N PRO A 514 -30.33 -6.37 -14.17
CA PRO A 514 -30.94 -7.69 -14.47
C PRO A 514 -32.39 -7.86 -13.99
N GLY A 515 -32.89 -6.92 -13.18
CA GLY A 515 -34.19 -7.01 -12.54
C GLY A 515 -34.19 -7.93 -11.30
N LEU A 516 -35.16 -7.72 -10.44
CA LEU A 516 -35.39 -8.56 -9.26
C LEU A 516 -36.79 -9.16 -9.32
N PRO A 517 -36.98 -10.47 -9.03
CA PRO A 517 -38.31 -11.03 -8.77
C PRO A 517 -38.99 -10.24 -7.66
N GLU A 518 -40.28 -9.94 -7.80
CA GLU A 518 -41.03 -9.11 -6.85
C GLU A 518 -40.99 -9.68 -5.41
N ALA A 519 -41.02 -11.00 -5.25
CA ALA A 519 -40.92 -11.64 -3.94
C ALA A 519 -39.53 -11.40 -3.29
N GLN A 520 -38.48 -11.42 -4.09
CA GLN A 520 -37.11 -11.15 -3.64
C GLN A 520 -36.94 -9.67 -3.26
N SER A 521 -37.44 -8.76 -4.10
CA SER A 521 -37.44 -7.32 -3.84
C SER A 521 -38.17 -6.99 -2.53
N ARG A 522 -39.37 -7.56 -2.31
CA ARG A 522 -40.10 -7.37 -1.05
C ARG A 522 -39.37 -7.94 0.16
N ARG A 523 -38.74 -9.12 0.03
CA ARG A 523 -37.92 -9.69 1.11
C ARG A 523 -36.74 -8.78 1.46
N TRP A 524 -35.99 -8.31 0.46
CA TRP A 524 -34.84 -7.43 0.68
C TRP A 524 -35.26 -6.09 1.28
N GLN A 525 -36.37 -5.52 0.83
CA GLN A 525 -36.93 -4.30 1.44
C GLN A 525 -37.30 -4.54 2.89
N SER A 526 -37.99 -5.64 3.21
CA SER A 526 -38.33 -6.00 4.59
C SER A 526 -37.09 -6.15 5.46
N ILE A 527 -36.02 -6.78 4.97
CA ILE A 527 -34.76 -6.89 5.71
C ILE A 527 -34.18 -5.48 5.92
N ALA A 528 -34.00 -4.72 4.86
CA ALA A 528 -33.34 -3.39 4.91
C ALA A 528 -34.06 -2.39 5.83
N ASP A 529 -35.39 -2.52 5.97
CA ASP A 529 -36.18 -1.65 6.84
C ASP A 529 -36.17 -2.06 8.32
N ASN A 530 -35.87 -3.34 8.61
CA ASN A 530 -35.98 -3.90 9.95
C ASN A 530 -34.65 -4.49 10.46
N VAL A 531 -33.51 -4.08 9.94
CA VAL A 531 -32.19 -4.45 10.49
C VAL A 531 -32.01 -3.85 11.87
N PHE A 532 -31.63 -4.68 12.83
CA PHE A 532 -31.24 -4.21 14.16
C PHE A 532 -29.88 -3.50 14.11
N LEU A 533 -29.84 -2.27 14.59
CA LEU A 533 -28.64 -1.50 14.79
C LEU A 533 -28.57 -1.10 16.28
N PRO A 534 -27.48 -1.42 16.98
CA PRO A 534 -27.34 -1.08 18.40
C PRO A 534 -27.02 0.41 18.58
N TRP A 535 -27.67 1.07 19.55
CA TRP A 535 -27.48 2.48 19.89
C TRP A 535 -27.32 2.64 21.37
N ILE A 536 -26.46 3.60 21.77
CA ILE A 536 -26.25 3.99 23.18
C ILE A 536 -26.43 5.49 23.36
N THR A 537 -26.69 5.93 24.61
CA THR A 537 -26.76 7.34 24.95
C THR A 537 -25.49 7.77 25.68
N VAL A 538 -24.78 8.74 25.11
CA VAL A 538 -23.56 9.31 25.67
C VAL A 538 -23.73 10.81 25.81
N GLY A 539 -23.63 11.34 27.03
CA GLY A 539 -23.80 12.78 27.28
C GLY A 539 -25.15 13.37 26.82
N GLY A 540 -26.20 12.53 26.77
CA GLY A 540 -27.53 12.95 26.30
C GLY A 540 -27.72 12.86 24.77
N VAL A 541 -26.72 12.44 24.02
CA VAL A 541 -26.77 12.20 22.56
C VAL A 541 -26.83 10.71 22.31
N VAL A 542 -27.73 10.27 21.42
CA VAL A 542 -27.81 8.88 20.96
C VAL A 542 -26.79 8.66 19.85
N ILE A 543 -25.83 7.76 20.05
CA ILE A 543 -24.79 7.43 19.10
C ILE A 543 -24.81 5.93 18.76
N PRO A 544 -24.27 5.51 17.58
CA PRO A 544 -24.08 4.11 17.28
C PRO A 544 -23.19 3.43 18.33
N GLU A 545 -23.57 2.23 18.74
CA GLU A 545 -22.76 1.34 19.58
C GLU A 545 -21.91 0.42 18.68
N GLU A 546 -20.66 0.15 19.02
CA GLU A 546 -19.72 -0.64 18.20
C GLU A 546 -20.31 -2.01 17.82
N PHE A 547 -20.86 -2.70 18.82
CA PHE A 547 -21.67 -3.90 18.70
C PHE A 547 -22.61 -4.01 19.91
N GLU A 548 -23.58 -4.87 19.84
CA GLU A 548 -24.55 -5.01 20.94
C GLU A 548 -23.88 -5.39 22.26
N GLY A 549 -24.02 -4.53 23.27
CA GLY A 549 -23.46 -4.73 24.60
C GLY A 549 -22.05 -4.18 24.82
N TYR A 550 -21.44 -3.55 23.82
CA TYR A 550 -20.11 -2.96 23.94
C TYR A 550 -20.01 -1.94 25.11
N ALA A 551 -21.00 -1.08 25.27
CA ALA A 551 -20.99 -0.07 26.32
C ALA A 551 -21.05 -0.65 27.75
N ALA A 552 -21.41 -1.94 27.91
CA ALA A 552 -21.39 -2.62 29.20
C ALA A 552 -20.00 -3.20 29.56
N LEU A 553 -19.07 -3.21 28.63
CA LEU A 553 -17.70 -3.66 28.88
C LEU A 553 -16.95 -2.66 29.79
N PRO A 554 -15.90 -3.09 30.49
CA PRO A 554 -15.05 -2.22 31.29
C PRO A 554 -14.47 -1.08 30.45
N ASP A 555 -14.65 0.17 30.93
CA ASP A 555 -14.09 1.37 30.30
C ASP A 555 -12.65 1.57 30.79
N THR A 556 -11.69 1.07 30.01
CA THR A 556 -10.27 1.16 30.36
C THR A 556 -9.67 2.42 29.71
N GLN A 557 -9.13 3.30 30.55
CA GLN A 557 -8.45 4.50 30.08
C GLN A 557 -7.09 4.12 29.51
N LEU A 558 -6.91 4.42 28.24
CA LEU A 558 -5.60 4.32 27.60
C LEU A 558 -4.71 5.50 28.02
N ARG A 559 -3.40 5.29 28.15
CA ARG A 559 -2.46 6.34 28.55
C ARG A 559 -2.42 7.48 27.52
N SER A 560 -2.19 8.71 28.00
CA SER A 560 -2.23 9.93 27.18
C SER A 560 -1.09 10.09 26.18
N ASP A 561 -0.06 9.26 26.25
CA ASP A 561 1.12 9.24 25.38
C ASP A 561 0.94 8.40 24.11
N LYS A 562 -0.26 7.84 23.87
CA LYS A 562 -0.72 7.35 22.57
C LYS A 562 -0.45 8.28 21.39
N LYS A 563 -0.05 9.50 21.63
CA LYS A 563 0.23 10.51 20.59
C LYS A 563 1.31 10.08 19.59
N ARG A 564 1.96 8.96 19.79
CA ARG A 564 3.05 8.44 18.95
C ARG A 564 2.71 7.21 18.09
N GLY A 565 1.42 6.86 17.96
CA GLY A 565 0.99 5.68 17.18
C GLY A 565 0.78 4.41 18.03
N PRO A 566 0.51 3.24 17.43
CA PRO A 566 0.16 1.98 18.10
C PRO A 566 1.36 1.37 18.83
N GLN A 567 1.98 2.14 19.67
CA GLN A 567 3.28 1.79 20.15
C GLN A 567 3.19 1.61 21.62
N PHE A 568 3.25 0.37 21.96
CA PHE A 568 3.55 -0.03 23.30
C PHE A 568 5.01 0.38 23.54
N ALA A 569 5.24 1.27 24.48
CA ALA A 569 6.58 1.75 24.79
C ALA A 569 7.49 0.62 25.29
N ASP A 570 6.88 -0.49 25.73
CA ASP A 570 7.57 -1.68 26.19
C ASP A 570 6.64 -2.92 26.06
N GLU A 571 7.23 -4.11 26.32
CA GLU A 571 6.54 -5.40 26.26
C GLU A 571 5.40 -5.52 27.30
N ALA A 572 5.52 -4.88 28.45
CA ALA A 572 4.49 -4.87 29.49
C ALA A 572 3.24 -4.07 29.05
N GLU A 573 3.43 -3.03 28.27
CA GLU A 573 2.33 -2.25 27.71
C GLU A 573 1.62 -3.01 26.58
N ARG A 574 2.37 -3.80 25.80
CA ARG A 574 1.84 -4.72 24.79
C ARG A 574 1.03 -5.85 25.42
N GLU A 575 1.56 -6.52 26.45
CA GLU A 575 0.81 -7.53 27.23
C GLU A 575 -0.48 -6.95 27.82
N SER A 576 -0.42 -5.70 28.32
CA SER A 576 -1.58 -5.03 28.87
C SER A 576 -2.66 -4.81 27.81
N ALA A 577 -2.29 -4.47 26.57
CA ALA A 577 -3.26 -4.27 25.49
C ALA A 577 -3.84 -5.61 24.98
N GLU A 578 -3.05 -6.67 24.88
CA GLU A 578 -3.54 -8.01 24.57
C GLU A 578 -4.56 -8.52 25.62
N ASN A 579 -4.35 -8.17 26.89
CA ASN A 579 -5.29 -8.46 27.97
C ASN A 579 -6.58 -7.63 27.93
N LEU A 580 -6.64 -6.58 27.08
CA LEU A 580 -7.83 -5.74 26.92
C LEU A 580 -8.70 -6.16 25.73
N GLN A 581 -8.27 -7.17 24.98
CA GLN A 581 -9.00 -7.69 23.81
C GLN A 581 -10.21 -8.55 24.22
N ASN A 582 -11.10 -8.74 23.24
CA ASN A 582 -12.21 -9.68 23.24
C ASN A 582 -13.05 -9.68 24.52
N PHE A 583 -13.96 -8.72 24.63
CA PHE A 583 -14.87 -8.51 25.77
C PHE A 583 -14.20 -8.13 27.11
N ALA A 584 -12.89 -7.99 27.15
CA ALA A 584 -12.20 -7.56 28.37
C ALA A 584 -12.37 -6.06 28.65
N SER A 585 -12.52 -5.24 27.60
CA SER A 585 -12.67 -3.79 27.71
C SER A 585 -13.31 -3.14 26.48
N GLN A 586 -13.59 -1.83 26.56
CA GLN A 586 -14.01 -1.00 25.44
C GLN A 586 -12.84 -0.49 24.58
N VAL A 587 -11.66 -1.07 24.71
CA VAL A 587 -10.51 -0.69 23.87
C VAL A 587 -10.65 -1.34 22.50
N VAL A 588 -10.53 -0.54 21.44
CA VAL A 588 -10.61 -0.99 20.05
C VAL A 588 -9.28 -0.77 19.32
N LYS A 589 -8.94 -1.69 18.42
CA LYS A 589 -7.76 -1.57 17.53
C LYS A 589 -7.90 -0.39 16.58
N GLN A 590 -9.11 -0.24 16.01
CA GLN A 590 -9.60 0.87 15.19
C GLN A 590 -11.11 1.00 15.40
N ALA A 591 -11.65 2.22 15.36
CA ALA A 591 -13.05 2.44 15.65
C ALA A 591 -13.92 2.28 14.39
N ASP A 592 -14.73 1.22 14.33
CA ASP A 592 -15.64 0.89 13.24
C ASP A 592 -16.63 2.02 12.97
N ILE A 593 -17.15 2.64 14.04
CA ILE A 593 -18.11 3.75 13.96
C ILE A 593 -17.48 5.00 13.34
N VAL A 594 -16.20 5.29 13.64
CA VAL A 594 -15.50 6.42 13.02
C VAL A 594 -15.24 6.17 11.54
N LEU A 595 -14.85 4.93 11.17
CA LEU A 595 -14.73 4.52 9.78
C LEU A 595 -16.07 4.70 9.04
N LEU A 596 -17.16 4.20 9.61
CA LEU A 596 -18.48 4.30 8.99
C LEU A 596 -18.92 5.78 8.79
N MET A 597 -18.67 6.64 9.79
CA MET A 597 -18.98 8.06 9.69
C MET A 597 -18.13 8.82 8.68
N SER A 598 -16.92 8.34 8.38
CA SER A 598 -16.10 8.88 7.29
C SER A 598 -16.63 8.49 5.92
N MET A 599 -17.18 7.27 5.78
CA MET A 599 -17.73 6.74 4.52
C MET A 599 -19.11 7.32 4.17
N PHE A 600 -19.93 7.57 5.18
CA PHE A 600 -21.33 8.04 5.07
C PHE A 600 -21.58 9.28 5.93
N PRO A 601 -20.88 10.40 5.65
CA PRO A 601 -20.95 11.59 6.50
C PRO A 601 -22.36 12.20 6.58
N GLU A 602 -23.18 12.02 5.54
CA GLU A 602 -24.52 12.60 5.48
C GLU A 602 -25.56 11.84 6.32
N ASP A 603 -25.30 10.57 6.65
CA ASP A 603 -26.24 9.73 7.41
C ASP A 603 -26.18 10.01 8.93
N PHE A 604 -25.22 10.81 9.39
CA PHE A 604 -25.01 11.14 10.79
C PHE A 604 -24.98 12.66 11.00
N SER A 605 -25.81 13.15 11.91
CA SER A 605 -25.80 14.57 12.26
C SER A 605 -24.46 15.00 12.88
N THR A 606 -24.13 16.29 12.81
CA THR A 606 -22.90 16.82 13.40
C THR A 606 -22.79 16.52 14.90
N ASP A 607 -23.92 16.53 15.63
CA ASP A 607 -23.92 16.23 17.06
C ASP A 607 -23.64 14.77 17.34
N VAL A 608 -24.20 13.87 16.55
CA VAL A 608 -23.90 12.42 16.62
C VAL A 608 -22.42 12.16 16.30
N LYS A 609 -21.91 12.72 15.19
CA LYS A 609 -20.48 12.61 14.84
C LYS A 609 -19.58 13.13 15.96
N ARG A 610 -19.93 14.26 16.56
CA ARG A 610 -19.15 14.87 17.65
C ARG A 610 -19.15 14.00 18.90
N ALA A 611 -20.31 13.52 19.33
CA ALA A 611 -20.42 12.67 20.50
C ALA A 611 -19.74 11.32 20.29
N ALA A 612 -19.90 10.70 19.12
CA ALA A 612 -19.24 9.45 18.78
C ALA A 612 -17.72 9.61 18.71
N PHE A 613 -17.20 10.63 18.04
CA PHE A 613 -15.76 10.89 17.97
C PHE A 613 -15.15 11.10 19.38
N GLN A 614 -15.84 11.87 20.25
CA GLN A 614 -15.39 12.08 21.63
C GLN A 614 -15.45 10.80 22.47
N TYR A 615 -16.32 9.86 22.13
CA TYR A 615 -16.46 8.59 22.84
C TYR A 615 -15.43 7.57 22.38
N TYR A 616 -15.27 7.37 21.05
CA TYR A 616 -14.45 6.31 20.49
C TYR A 616 -12.96 6.66 20.37
N GLU A 617 -12.61 7.91 20.03
CA GLU A 617 -11.21 8.30 19.85
C GLU A 617 -10.33 8.01 21.08
N PRO A 618 -10.74 8.33 22.35
CA PRO A 618 -9.94 7.99 23.53
C PRO A 618 -9.80 6.49 23.79
N ARG A 619 -10.63 5.66 23.20
CA ARG A 619 -10.64 4.18 23.35
C ARG A 619 -9.95 3.47 22.21
N THR A 620 -9.56 4.20 21.16
CA THR A 620 -8.88 3.63 19.99
C THR A 620 -7.37 3.61 20.19
N VAL A 621 -6.75 2.43 20.06
CA VAL A 621 -5.27 2.27 20.16
C VAL A 621 -4.56 2.76 18.92
N HIS A 622 -5.23 2.81 17.78
CA HIS A 622 -4.64 3.06 16.47
C HIS A 622 -3.53 2.06 16.08
N GLU A 623 -3.64 0.81 16.50
CA GLU A 623 -2.70 -0.23 16.11
C GLU A 623 -2.83 -0.56 14.61
N SER A 624 -4.02 -0.47 14.07
CA SER A 624 -4.21 -0.53 12.63
C SER A 624 -3.78 0.78 11.96
N SER A 625 -2.91 0.66 10.95
CA SER A 625 -2.51 1.79 10.10
C SER A 625 -3.70 2.45 9.38
N LEU A 626 -4.81 1.74 9.24
CA LEU A 626 -6.04 2.20 8.58
C LEU A 626 -6.81 3.21 9.44
N SER A 627 -6.57 3.22 10.75
CA SER A 627 -7.34 4.00 11.71
C SER A 627 -7.20 5.52 11.52
N TYR A 628 -6.02 6.00 11.13
CA TYR A 628 -5.73 7.44 11.07
C TYR A 628 -6.53 8.19 9.99
N GLY A 629 -6.70 7.59 8.80
CA GLY A 629 -7.43 8.20 7.69
C GLY A 629 -8.88 8.58 8.06
N PRO A 630 -9.72 7.63 8.48
CA PRO A 630 -11.08 7.90 8.93
C PRO A 630 -11.19 8.93 10.07
N HIS A 631 -10.27 8.84 11.06
CA HIS A 631 -10.21 9.83 12.14
C HIS A 631 -9.88 11.24 11.63
N ALA A 632 -8.97 11.35 10.64
CA ALA A 632 -8.66 12.63 9.99
C ALA A 632 -9.91 13.23 9.30
N VAL A 633 -10.63 12.40 8.53
CA VAL A 633 -11.85 12.82 7.81
C VAL A 633 -12.91 13.31 8.80
N VAL A 634 -13.23 12.52 9.82
CA VAL A 634 -14.27 12.90 10.79
C VAL A 634 -13.86 14.13 11.62
N ALA A 635 -12.59 14.23 12.03
CA ALA A 635 -12.07 15.40 12.73
C ALA A 635 -12.23 16.68 11.88
N ALA A 636 -11.90 16.61 10.58
CA ALA A 636 -12.09 17.71 9.64
C ALA A 636 -13.58 18.10 9.54
N HIS A 637 -14.48 17.14 9.37
CA HIS A 637 -15.94 17.40 9.30
C HIS A 637 -16.47 18.07 10.57
N LEU A 638 -15.84 17.84 11.72
CA LEU A 638 -16.15 18.51 12.99
C LEU A 638 -15.47 19.88 13.18
N GLY A 639 -14.70 20.35 12.19
CA GLY A 639 -13.93 21.59 12.29
C GLY A 639 -12.70 21.50 13.19
N LYS A 640 -12.27 20.29 13.56
CA LYS A 640 -11.07 20.02 14.37
C LYS A 640 -9.84 19.89 13.45
N THR A 641 -9.52 20.96 12.71
CA THR A 641 -8.55 20.93 11.61
C THR A 641 -7.14 20.56 12.05
N SER A 642 -6.68 21.03 13.22
CA SER A 642 -5.36 20.67 13.75
C SER A 642 -5.27 19.19 14.13
N ILE A 643 -6.35 18.58 14.65
CA ILE A 643 -6.41 17.15 14.93
C ILE A 643 -6.40 16.35 13.62
N SER A 644 -7.16 16.81 12.62
CA SER A 644 -7.15 16.22 11.28
C SER A 644 -5.74 16.24 10.65
N ALA A 645 -5.07 17.39 10.72
CA ALA A 645 -3.69 17.54 10.21
C ALA A 645 -2.70 16.60 10.91
N ASP A 646 -2.82 16.42 12.24
CA ASP A 646 -1.99 15.45 13.00
C ASP A 646 -2.25 14.01 12.53
N PHE A 647 -3.49 13.60 12.33
CA PHE A 647 -3.80 12.27 11.81
C PHE A 647 -3.33 12.07 10.36
N ILE A 648 -3.44 13.08 9.50
CA ILE A 648 -2.90 13.04 8.14
C ILE A 648 -1.38 12.84 8.17
N ALA A 649 -0.68 13.60 9.02
CA ALA A 649 0.76 13.45 9.20
C ALA A 649 1.13 12.04 9.65
N ARG A 650 0.44 11.47 10.64
CA ARG A 650 0.69 10.10 11.12
C ARG A 650 0.43 9.06 10.05
N ALA A 651 -0.67 9.16 9.31
CA ALA A 651 -1.00 8.24 8.22
C ALA A 651 0.05 8.29 7.11
N SER A 652 0.44 9.50 6.67
CA SER A 652 1.42 9.70 5.60
C SER A 652 2.85 9.28 5.98
N ARG A 653 3.18 9.35 7.25
CA ARG A 653 4.51 9.05 7.80
C ARG A 653 4.56 7.71 8.53
N TYR A 654 3.55 6.86 8.39
CA TYR A 654 3.41 5.63 9.19
C TYR A 654 4.69 4.78 9.21
N ASN A 655 5.35 4.58 8.07
CA ASN A 655 6.61 3.86 7.99
C ASN A 655 7.86 4.74 8.17
N LEU A 656 7.72 6.07 8.22
CA LEU A 656 8.85 6.99 8.42
C LEU A 656 9.13 7.25 9.91
N ASP A 657 8.07 7.46 10.69
CA ASP A 657 8.14 7.73 12.13
C ASP A 657 8.15 6.41 12.90
N PHE A 658 9.20 5.65 12.66
CA PHE A 658 9.34 4.29 13.11
C PHE A 658 9.39 4.12 14.62
N THR A 659 8.87 2.99 15.07
CA THR A 659 8.94 2.51 16.45
C THR A 659 9.56 1.13 16.59
N PRO A 660 10.10 0.79 17.79
CA PRO A 660 10.80 -0.48 18.03
C PRO A 660 9.97 -1.75 17.77
N LEU A 661 8.65 -1.64 17.80
CA LEU A 661 7.73 -2.78 17.66
C LEU A 661 7.30 -3.03 16.20
N ASP A 662 7.58 -2.08 15.31
CA ASP A 662 7.24 -2.24 13.91
C ASP A 662 8.31 -3.08 13.21
N ASP A 663 7.93 -4.17 12.60
CA ASP A 663 8.87 -5.02 11.87
C ASP A 663 9.03 -4.47 10.44
N TYR A 664 10.22 -4.02 10.10
CA TYR A 664 10.55 -3.49 8.77
C TYR A 664 10.37 -4.49 7.64
N SER A 665 10.40 -5.79 7.95
CA SER A 665 10.14 -6.82 6.96
C SER A 665 8.69 -6.81 6.48
N ASN A 666 7.78 -6.24 7.28
CA ASN A 666 6.35 -6.20 6.99
C ASN A 666 5.97 -5.34 5.78
N GLY A 667 6.91 -4.55 5.24
CA GLY A 667 6.69 -3.73 4.06
C GLY A 667 5.92 -2.43 4.34
N LEU A 668 5.50 -1.75 3.26
CA LEU A 668 4.88 -0.44 3.35
C LEU A 668 3.35 -0.54 3.53
N HIS A 669 2.78 0.39 4.28
CA HIS A 669 1.35 0.46 4.58
C HIS A 669 0.60 1.34 3.56
N LEU A 670 0.43 0.84 2.32
CA LEU A 670 -0.14 1.63 1.22
C LEU A 670 -1.54 2.19 1.51
N SER A 671 -2.36 1.46 2.26
CA SER A 671 -3.71 1.93 2.60
C SER A 671 -3.70 3.03 3.66
N ALA A 672 -2.68 3.09 4.53
CA ALA A 672 -2.48 4.25 5.40
C ALA A 672 -2.17 5.51 4.58
N TYR A 673 -1.35 5.39 3.53
CA TYR A 673 -1.05 6.49 2.62
C TYR A 673 -2.27 6.97 1.85
N ALA A 674 -3.11 6.04 1.38
CA ALA A 674 -4.42 6.38 0.81
C ALA A 674 -5.33 7.07 1.82
N GLY A 675 -5.32 6.62 3.08
CA GLY A 675 -6.02 7.25 4.20
C GLY A 675 -5.53 8.68 4.50
N ALA A 676 -4.23 8.96 4.35
CA ALA A 676 -3.71 10.32 4.47
C ALA A 676 -4.27 11.23 3.37
N TRP A 677 -4.32 10.73 2.13
CA TRP A 677 -4.94 11.45 1.01
C TRP A 677 -6.44 11.68 1.26
N GLN A 678 -7.18 10.67 1.73
CA GLN A 678 -8.59 10.82 2.10
C GLN A 678 -8.76 11.91 3.19
N GLY A 679 -7.93 11.90 4.21
CA GLY A 679 -7.93 12.93 5.26
C GLY A 679 -7.76 14.36 4.72
N LEU A 680 -6.83 14.53 3.75
CA LEU A 680 -6.60 15.82 3.09
C LEU A 680 -7.75 16.19 2.15
N VAL A 681 -8.20 15.29 1.29
CA VAL A 681 -9.10 15.60 0.17
C VAL A 681 -10.57 15.44 0.56
N GLU A 682 -10.95 14.28 1.13
CA GLU A 682 -12.35 14.07 1.60
C GLU A 682 -12.60 14.76 2.96
N GLY A 683 -11.57 14.87 3.80
CA GLY A 683 -11.65 15.53 5.11
C GLY A 683 -11.50 17.05 5.01
N LEU A 684 -10.27 17.55 4.87
CA LEU A 684 -9.99 19.00 4.93
C LEU A 684 -10.56 19.78 3.74
N ALA A 685 -10.42 19.27 2.50
CA ALA A 685 -11.04 19.92 1.36
C ALA A 685 -12.55 19.62 1.27
N GLY A 686 -13.04 18.61 2.00
CA GLY A 686 -14.45 18.25 2.04
C GLY A 686 -15.01 17.87 0.69
N LEU A 687 -14.23 17.10 -0.11
CA LEU A 687 -14.63 16.60 -1.41
C LEU A 687 -15.85 15.70 -1.32
N ASP A 688 -16.88 16.00 -2.08
CA ASP A 688 -18.10 15.21 -2.18
C ASP A 688 -18.75 15.33 -3.57
N LEU A 689 -19.78 14.52 -3.83
CA LEU A 689 -20.66 14.59 -4.98
C LEU A 689 -22.06 14.95 -4.53
N ILE A 690 -22.49 16.18 -4.82
CA ILE A 690 -23.83 16.65 -4.51
C ILE A 690 -24.63 16.78 -5.80
N ALA A 691 -25.70 16.01 -5.92
CA ALA A 691 -26.53 15.94 -7.12
C ALA A 691 -25.68 15.72 -8.41
N ASP A 692 -24.74 14.78 -8.34
CA ASP A 692 -23.77 14.43 -9.39
C ASP A 692 -22.76 15.54 -9.77
N GLN A 693 -22.71 16.63 -9.02
CA GLN A 693 -21.73 17.70 -9.19
C GLN A 693 -20.60 17.59 -8.19
N LEU A 694 -19.38 17.91 -8.66
CA LEU A 694 -18.20 17.99 -7.82
C LEU A 694 -18.35 19.15 -6.83
N ALA A 695 -18.27 18.86 -5.55
CA ALA A 695 -18.49 19.82 -4.47
C ALA A 695 -17.37 19.75 -3.43
N PHE A 696 -17.07 20.87 -2.78
CA PHE A 696 -16.04 20.99 -1.76
C PHE A 696 -16.54 21.81 -0.58
N ARG A 697 -16.08 21.47 0.61
CA ARG A 697 -16.28 22.28 1.83
C ARG A 697 -14.93 22.48 2.52
N PRO A 698 -14.08 23.37 1.95
CA PRO A 698 -12.69 23.50 2.34
C PRO A 698 -12.52 24.03 3.76
N ARG A 699 -11.49 23.53 4.43
CA ARG A 699 -11.02 24.00 5.72
C ARG A 699 -9.50 24.03 5.69
N LEU A 700 -8.92 25.07 6.30
CA LEU A 700 -7.49 25.25 6.37
C LEU A 700 -7.03 25.11 7.83
N PRO A 701 -6.10 24.19 8.18
CA PRO A 701 -5.47 24.19 9.49
C PRO A 701 -4.76 25.53 9.77
N ALA A 702 -4.82 25.99 11.01
CA ALA A 702 -4.34 27.34 11.38
C ALA A 702 -2.83 27.57 11.16
N ASP A 703 -2.05 26.48 11.09
CA ASP A 703 -0.60 26.48 10.87
C ASP A 703 -0.21 26.16 9.41
N TRP A 704 -1.21 26.06 8.50
CA TRP A 704 -0.98 25.90 7.08
C TRP A 704 -1.33 27.21 6.34
N ASP A 705 -0.50 27.57 5.36
CA ASP A 705 -0.75 28.73 4.49
C ASP A 705 -1.70 28.39 3.34
N ALA A 706 -1.56 27.20 2.76
CA ALA A 706 -2.40 26.69 1.69
C ALA A 706 -2.14 25.19 1.49
N TYR A 707 -3.01 24.52 0.74
CA TYR A 707 -2.71 23.21 0.17
C TYR A 707 -3.35 23.04 -1.19
N HIS A 708 -2.74 22.22 -2.03
CA HIS A 708 -3.27 21.89 -3.36
C HIS A 708 -3.11 20.43 -3.68
N PHE A 709 -4.00 19.96 -4.54
CA PHE A 709 -3.97 18.62 -5.08
C PHE A 709 -4.59 18.59 -6.47
N THR A 710 -4.30 17.53 -7.21
CA THR A 710 -4.95 17.24 -8.48
C THR A 710 -5.88 16.06 -8.32
N LEU A 711 -6.95 16.03 -9.10
CA LEU A 711 -7.85 14.89 -9.21
C LEU A 711 -8.39 14.75 -10.63
N GLU A 712 -8.89 13.57 -10.96
CA GLU A 712 -9.60 13.32 -12.20
C GLU A 712 -11.09 13.15 -11.94
N PHE A 713 -11.90 13.93 -12.65
CA PHE A 713 -13.35 13.84 -12.57
C PHE A 713 -13.95 13.77 -13.98
N ARG A 714 -14.55 12.63 -14.31
CA ARG A 714 -15.20 12.39 -15.62
C ARG A 714 -14.30 12.75 -16.81
N GLY A 715 -13.05 12.26 -16.77
CA GLY A 715 -12.04 12.48 -17.80
C GLY A 715 -11.41 13.87 -17.83
N ARG A 716 -11.66 14.69 -16.81
CA ARG A 716 -11.08 16.04 -16.66
C ARG A 716 -10.06 16.02 -15.52
N ARG A 717 -8.82 16.45 -15.79
CA ARG A 717 -7.77 16.64 -14.77
C ARG A 717 -7.91 18.03 -14.17
N LEU A 718 -8.26 18.10 -12.91
CA LEU A 718 -8.52 19.34 -12.18
C LEU A 718 -7.46 19.57 -11.10
N ARG A 719 -6.97 20.80 -10.99
CA ARG A 719 -6.15 21.25 -9.87
C ARG A 719 -7.03 22.05 -8.90
N ILE A 720 -7.04 21.63 -7.66
CA ILE A 720 -7.76 22.29 -6.57
C ILE A 720 -6.73 22.96 -5.64
N SER A 721 -6.95 24.22 -5.28
CA SER A 721 -6.12 24.96 -4.33
C SER A 721 -7.00 25.52 -3.25
N VAL A 722 -6.75 25.15 -2.00
CA VAL A 722 -7.39 25.72 -0.82
C VAL A 722 -6.44 26.75 -0.21
N ILE A 723 -6.88 27.99 -0.15
CA ILE A 723 -6.09 29.16 0.24
C ILE A 723 -6.66 29.90 1.46
N GLY A 724 -7.76 29.41 2.01
CA GLY A 724 -8.42 29.94 3.19
C GLY A 724 -9.58 29.03 3.61
N ASP A 725 -10.09 29.28 4.81
CA ASP A 725 -11.34 28.66 5.22
C ASP A 725 -12.46 29.09 4.26
N ASP A 726 -13.19 28.10 3.76
CA ASP A 726 -14.24 28.33 2.77
C ASP A 726 -13.77 29.01 1.45
N GLU A 727 -12.47 28.97 1.14
CA GLU A 727 -11.92 29.57 -0.08
C GLU A 727 -11.09 28.57 -0.87
N LEU A 728 -11.50 28.30 -2.12
CA LEU A 728 -10.77 27.45 -3.02
C LEU A 728 -10.84 27.91 -4.47
N GLU A 729 -9.82 27.53 -5.23
CA GLU A 729 -9.78 27.67 -6.68
C GLU A 729 -9.78 26.29 -7.35
N ILE A 730 -10.52 26.15 -8.44
CA ILE A 730 -10.51 24.98 -9.31
C ILE A 730 -9.96 25.39 -10.68
N ARG A 731 -8.94 24.70 -11.17
CA ARG A 731 -8.32 24.98 -12.48
C ARG A 731 -8.25 23.73 -13.35
N GLU A 732 -8.43 23.91 -14.65
CA GLU A 732 -8.23 22.90 -15.70
C GLU A 732 -7.28 23.46 -16.76
N GLY A 733 -6.15 22.78 -17.03
CA GLY A 733 -5.16 23.28 -18.00
C GLY A 733 -4.69 24.72 -17.71
N GLY A 734 -4.60 25.13 -16.44
CA GLY A 734 -4.25 26.47 -16.01
C GLY A 734 -5.39 27.50 -16.00
N ARG A 735 -6.54 27.18 -16.61
CA ARG A 735 -7.71 28.06 -16.63
C ARG A 735 -8.54 27.85 -15.38
N GLN A 736 -8.89 28.94 -14.67
CA GLN A 736 -9.82 28.90 -13.54
C GLN A 736 -11.23 28.59 -14.02
N LEU A 737 -11.90 27.68 -13.31
CA LEU A 737 -13.26 27.28 -13.57
C LEU A 737 -14.25 28.03 -12.68
N PRO A 738 -15.49 28.30 -13.15
CA PRO A 738 -16.50 28.94 -12.35
C PRO A 738 -17.04 28.00 -11.27
N THR A 739 -17.23 28.54 -10.07
CA THR A 739 -17.80 27.81 -8.92
C THR A 739 -19.04 28.54 -8.41
N GLU A 740 -19.88 27.84 -7.66
CA GLU A 740 -21.03 28.40 -6.97
C GLU A 740 -21.10 27.87 -5.54
N ARG A 741 -21.37 28.76 -4.60
CA ARG A 741 -21.56 28.38 -3.20
C ARG A 741 -23.04 28.07 -2.95
N GLY A 742 -23.31 26.83 -2.49
CA GLY A 742 -24.63 26.39 -2.05
C GLY A 742 -25.01 26.96 -0.68
N GLN A 743 -26.28 26.85 -0.34
CA GLN A 743 -26.79 27.29 0.98
C GLN A 743 -26.28 26.42 2.14
N ASP A 744 -25.86 25.20 1.85
CA ASP A 744 -25.28 24.22 2.75
C ASP A 744 -23.78 24.46 3.05
N GLY A 745 -23.19 25.49 2.40
CA GLY A 745 -21.80 25.89 2.56
C GLY A 745 -20.82 25.15 1.62
N TYR A 746 -21.31 24.25 0.76
CA TYR A 746 -20.48 23.64 -0.27
C TYR A 746 -20.20 24.60 -1.44
N ILE A 747 -19.01 24.47 -2.02
CA ILE A 747 -18.60 25.15 -3.24
C ILE A 747 -18.64 24.14 -4.37
N CYS A 748 -19.63 24.25 -5.27
CA CYS A 748 -19.83 23.34 -6.37
C CYS A 748 -19.15 23.84 -7.65
N LEU A 749 -18.60 22.91 -8.43
CA LEU A 749 -18.13 23.21 -9.78
C LEU A 749 -19.32 23.46 -10.69
N LYS A 750 -19.40 24.65 -11.30
CA LYS A 750 -20.42 24.90 -12.32
C LYS A 750 -20.10 24.13 -13.60
N GLU A 751 -21.03 23.28 -14.03
CA GLU A 751 -20.98 22.73 -15.39
C GLU A 751 -21.21 23.87 -16.39
N GLY A 752 -20.18 24.19 -17.17
CA GLY A 752 -20.38 25.05 -18.34
C GLY A 752 -21.32 24.34 -19.31
N HIS A 753 -22.37 25.01 -19.75
CA HIS A 753 -23.14 24.53 -20.88
C HIS A 753 -22.17 24.22 -22.05
N ARG A 754 -21.96 22.91 -22.38
CA ARG A 754 -21.30 22.50 -23.58
C ARG A 754 -22.23 22.68 -24.79
#